data_a8e730937ebe67a29bd6850785bef3a7
#
_entry.id   a8e730937ebe67a29bd6850785bef3a7
#
_cell.length_a   1.000
_cell.length_b   1.000
_cell.length_c   1.000
_cell.angle_alpha   90.00
_cell.angle_beta   90.00
_cell.angle_gamma   90.00
#
_symmetry.space_group_name_H-M   'P 1'
#
loop_
_entity.id
_entity.type
_entity.pdbx_description
1 polymer ?
#
loop_
_entity_poly.entity_id
_entity_poly.type
_entity_poly.pdbx_seq_one_letter_code
_entity_poly.pdbx_strand_id
1 'polypeptide(L)'
;MATERYNPRASEPKWQKAWADRKLFEAHNDDPRPKYYVLEMFPYPSGRIHIGHTRNYTMGDVVARYKRAKGFNVLHPMGWDAFGMPAENAAMQNKVHPKEWTYQNIATMREQLKVMGLSLDWAREFATCDVDYYHRQQMLFLDFVEKGLVTRKSSKVNWDPEDMTVLANEQVIDGRGWRSGALVEQRELTQWFFRITDFAQDLLDSLDRLDEWPEKVKLMQHNWIGRSEGLLIRWPLAAPVAGEQELEVYTTRPDTIFGASFMAVAADHPLARKAAETNPALASFIDEVRHMGTSVAALETAEKKGFDTGIRVVHPFDENWTLPVYVANFVLMDYGTGAIFGCPSGDQRDLDFANKYGLPVIPVVMPEGADPKTFQVIEEAYVDDGVMINSRFLDGMKPERAFDEVAKLLEQKTIGNRPMAERKVNFRLRDWGISRQRYWGCPIPMIHCEDCGVVPVPKADLPVKLPDDVEFDRPGNPLDRHPTWRHVKCPQCGKDARRETDTMDTFVDSSWYFARFTAPWANEPTDPKAANEWLAVDQYIGGIEHAILHLLYSRFFTRAMRETGHLDLAEPFKGLFTQGMVVHETYRVGSASNGRWLAPTEVRLEDVGGKRRAIEIATGETAEIGSLEKMSKSKKNTVSPEDITDGYGADTARWFMLSDSPPERDVEWTDDGAAGAHRFMQRIWRLVSTAAESLAGIAPIAGGGGEAGAVSKATHKILKAVGEDIEKLAFNRAIARIYELANVLTTPLNDVAEGKADAALKGACREAVEVLVHLIAPVMPHLAEECWEALGGADLVAERPWPIFDPALVVDNEVTYPIQVNGKKRGDLTIARDADQGAVEKAVLALDFVQKALEGKAPRKVIIVPQRIVNVVA
;
A
#
# COMPACT_ATOMS: atom_id res chain seq x y z
N MET A 1 -14.71 -26.24 -42.59
CA MET A 1 -13.50 -25.42 -42.95
C MET A 1 -12.64 -25.31 -41.69
N ALA A 2 -11.30 -25.33 -41.78
CA ALA A 2 -10.46 -25.08 -40.62
C ALA A 2 -10.72 -23.65 -40.16
N THR A 3 -11.23 -23.47 -38.95
CA THR A 3 -11.43 -22.14 -38.36
C THR A 3 -10.08 -21.42 -38.29
N GLU A 4 -10.05 -20.23 -38.86
CA GLU A 4 -8.87 -19.37 -38.79
C GLU A 4 -8.48 -19.12 -37.31
N ARG A 5 -7.18 -19.07 -37.01
CA ARG A 5 -6.73 -18.78 -35.66
C ARG A 5 -7.06 -17.34 -35.29
N TYR A 6 -7.43 -17.10 -34.06
CA TYR A 6 -7.56 -15.72 -33.55
C TYR A 6 -6.25 -14.94 -33.76
N ASN A 7 -6.35 -13.78 -34.35
CA ASN A 7 -5.21 -12.91 -34.63
C ASN A 7 -5.26 -11.62 -33.79
N PRO A 8 -4.58 -11.56 -32.65
CA PRO A 8 -4.58 -10.37 -31.80
C PRO A 8 -4.13 -9.10 -32.52
N ARG A 9 -3.12 -9.21 -33.40
CA ARG A 9 -2.59 -8.05 -34.14
C ARG A 9 -3.61 -7.37 -35.06
N ALA A 10 -4.59 -8.11 -35.52
CA ALA A 10 -5.68 -7.54 -36.36
C ALA A 10 -6.87 -7.12 -35.48
N SER A 11 -7.22 -7.93 -34.50
CA SER A 11 -8.41 -7.76 -33.66
C SER A 11 -8.25 -6.63 -32.62
N GLU A 12 -7.15 -6.58 -31.90
CA GLU A 12 -6.96 -5.62 -30.81
C GLU A 12 -7.05 -4.16 -31.27
N PRO A 13 -6.34 -3.70 -32.29
CA PRO A 13 -6.47 -2.32 -32.78
C PRO A 13 -7.88 -1.99 -33.31
N LYS A 14 -8.56 -2.98 -33.91
CA LYS A 14 -9.95 -2.83 -34.42
C LYS A 14 -10.89 -2.45 -33.29
N TRP A 15 -10.82 -3.19 -32.16
CA TRP A 15 -11.74 -2.97 -31.05
C TRP A 15 -11.37 -1.75 -30.21
N GLN A 16 -10.08 -1.49 -29.98
CA GLN A 16 -9.61 -0.27 -29.32
C GLN A 16 -10.11 0.98 -30.06
N LYS A 17 -10.05 0.96 -31.42
CA LYS A 17 -10.60 2.03 -32.22
C LYS A 17 -12.12 2.15 -32.07
N ALA A 18 -12.85 1.03 -32.09
CA ALA A 18 -14.30 1.04 -31.94
C ALA A 18 -14.74 1.62 -30.58
N TRP A 19 -14.05 1.30 -29.50
CA TRP A 19 -14.31 1.87 -28.15
C TRP A 19 -13.98 3.36 -28.10
N ALA A 20 -12.86 3.78 -28.70
CA ALA A 20 -12.43 5.18 -28.73
C ALA A 20 -13.39 6.05 -29.56
N ASP A 21 -13.81 5.58 -30.75
CA ASP A 21 -14.76 6.30 -31.63
C ASP A 21 -16.11 6.55 -30.93
N ARG A 22 -16.52 5.64 -30.03
CA ARG A 22 -17.76 5.76 -29.25
C ARG A 22 -17.59 6.48 -27.92
N LYS A 23 -16.36 6.85 -27.55
CA LYS A 23 -16.03 7.44 -26.25
C LYS A 23 -16.59 6.62 -25.07
N LEU A 24 -16.54 5.30 -25.22
CA LEU A 24 -17.29 4.36 -24.41
C LEU A 24 -16.94 4.43 -22.92
N PHE A 25 -15.72 4.82 -22.58
CA PHE A 25 -15.20 4.82 -21.22
C PHE A 25 -15.18 6.20 -20.55
N GLU A 26 -15.66 7.24 -21.23
CA GLU A 26 -15.80 8.57 -20.63
C GLU A 26 -16.91 8.58 -19.56
N ALA A 27 -16.61 9.09 -18.38
CA ALA A 27 -17.56 9.27 -17.30
C ALA A 27 -18.11 10.69 -17.28
N HIS A 28 -19.42 10.82 -17.08
CA HIS A 28 -20.10 12.12 -17.04
C HIS A 28 -20.63 12.40 -15.63
N ASN A 29 -20.40 13.62 -15.12
CA ASN A 29 -20.81 13.99 -13.76
C ASN A 29 -22.32 14.07 -13.57
N ASP A 30 -23.06 14.38 -14.63
CA ASP A 30 -24.54 14.50 -14.69
C ASP A 30 -25.26 13.21 -15.07
N ASP A 31 -24.55 12.12 -15.29
CA ASP A 31 -25.15 10.81 -15.61
C ASP A 31 -25.97 10.31 -14.39
N PRO A 32 -27.25 9.95 -14.58
CA PRO A 32 -28.14 9.54 -13.49
C PRO A 32 -27.87 8.14 -12.95
N ARG A 33 -27.04 7.34 -13.64
CA ARG A 33 -26.68 6.01 -13.14
C ARG A 33 -25.90 6.12 -11.84
N PRO A 34 -25.96 5.10 -10.96
CA PRO A 34 -25.14 5.07 -9.75
C PRO A 34 -23.66 5.17 -10.11
N LYS A 35 -22.92 6.02 -9.40
CA LYS A 35 -21.50 6.24 -9.62
C LYS A 35 -20.66 5.14 -9.00
N TYR A 36 -19.57 4.79 -9.67
CA TYR A 36 -18.53 3.89 -9.13
C TYR A 36 -17.15 4.39 -9.56
N TYR A 37 -16.27 4.63 -8.61
CA TYR A 37 -14.95 5.16 -8.86
C TYR A 37 -13.89 4.09 -8.63
N VAL A 38 -13.22 3.65 -9.70
CA VAL A 38 -12.05 2.77 -9.66
C VAL A 38 -10.82 3.59 -9.94
N LEU A 39 -9.79 3.43 -9.13
CA LEU A 39 -8.53 4.15 -9.30
C LEU A 39 -7.36 3.26 -8.89
N GLU A 40 -6.37 3.17 -9.74
CA GLU A 40 -5.06 2.66 -9.40
C GLU A 40 -4.11 3.81 -9.05
N MET A 41 -3.11 3.52 -8.22
CA MET A 41 -2.04 4.48 -8.02
C MET A 41 -1.40 4.82 -9.37
N PHE A 42 -1.44 6.10 -9.73
CA PHE A 42 -0.97 6.55 -11.03
C PHE A 42 0.56 6.43 -11.16
N PRO A 43 1.06 6.20 -12.40
CA PRO A 43 2.46 5.90 -12.59
C PRO A 43 3.33 7.14 -12.58
N TYR A 44 4.57 6.96 -12.18
CA TYR A 44 5.64 7.92 -12.40
C TYR A 44 6.21 7.74 -13.84
N PRO A 45 6.29 8.81 -14.68
CA PRO A 45 6.73 8.69 -16.07
C PRO A 45 8.25 8.55 -16.18
N SER A 46 8.77 7.38 -15.81
CA SER A 46 10.20 7.07 -15.76
C SER A 46 10.74 6.33 -17.00
N GLY A 47 10.07 6.43 -18.14
CA GLY A 47 10.43 5.82 -19.41
C GLY A 47 9.35 4.89 -19.97
N ARG A 48 9.47 3.59 -19.77
CA ARG A 48 8.49 2.59 -20.25
C ARG A 48 7.77 1.92 -19.10
N ILE A 49 6.55 1.44 -19.35
CA ILE A 49 5.85 0.57 -18.41
C ILE A 49 6.58 -0.79 -18.34
N HIS A 50 6.37 -1.51 -17.27
CA HIS A 50 6.81 -2.89 -17.09
C HIS A 50 5.61 -3.76 -16.70
N ILE A 51 5.79 -5.06 -16.73
CA ILE A 51 4.69 -6.02 -16.52
C ILE A 51 3.98 -5.87 -15.15
N GLY A 52 4.65 -5.29 -14.15
CA GLY A 52 4.00 -4.94 -12.87
C GLY A 52 2.91 -3.88 -13.02
N HIS A 53 3.09 -2.90 -13.92
CA HIS A 53 2.04 -1.95 -14.29
C HIS A 53 0.87 -2.67 -14.96
N THR A 54 1.17 -3.60 -15.88
CA THR A 54 0.14 -4.43 -16.55
C THR A 54 -0.73 -5.14 -15.52
N ARG A 55 -0.14 -5.74 -14.48
CA ARG A 55 -0.89 -6.42 -13.42
C ARG A 55 -1.80 -5.47 -12.67
N ASN A 56 -1.25 -4.35 -12.19
CA ASN A 56 -1.98 -3.37 -11.39
C ASN A 56 -3.20 -2.81 -12.16
N TYR A 57 -2.96 -2.30 -13.36
CA TYR A 57 -4.00 -1.67 -14.17
C TYR A 57 -5.01 -2.67 -14.74
N THR A 58 -4.62 -3.91 -14.99
CA THR A 58 -5.56 -4.95 -15.39
C THR A 58 -6.56 -5.28 -14.26
N MET A 59 -6.12 -5.30 -13.00
CA MET A 59 -7.02 -5.55 -11.87
C MET A 59 -8.13 -4.50 -11.77
N GLY A 60 -7.77 -3.22 -11.83
CA GLY A 60 -8.75 -2.14 -11.81
C GLY A 60 -9.64 -2.14 -13.05
N ASP A 61 -9.07 -2.42 -14.22
CA ASP A 61 -9.83 -2.51 -15.46
C ASP A 61 -10.90 -3.61 -15.45
N VAL A 62 -10.60 -4.77 -14.86
CA VAL A 62 -11.60 -5.83 -14.65
C VAL A 62 -12.76 -5.34 -13.79
N VAL A 63 -12.47 -4.66 -12.68
CA VAL A 63 -13.50 -4.07 -11.82
C VAL A 63 -14.30 -3.01 -12.58
N ALA A 64 -13.63 -2.12 -13.31
CA ALA A 64 -14.26 -1.04 -14.05
C ALA A 64 -15.22 -1.59 -15.13
N ARG A 65 -14.79 -2.57 -15.93
CA ARG A 65 -15.61 -3.22 -16.95
C ARG A 65 -16.80 -3.97 -16.34
N TYR A 66 -16.55 -4.71 -15.27
CA TYR A 66 -17.61 -5.44 -14.56
C TYR A 66 -18.67 -4.48 -13.99
N LYS A 67 -18.25 -3.41 -13.30
CA LYS A 67 -19.18 -2.42 -12.74
C LYS A 67 -19.95 -1.68 -13.82
N ARG A 68 -19.32 -1.38 -14.96
CA ARG A 68 -19.99 -0.81 -16.12
C ARG A 68 -21.08 -1.74 -16.65
N ALA A 69 -20.78 -3.03 -16.81
CA ALA A 69 -21.75 -4.04 -17.21
C ALA A 69 -22.88 -4.22 -16.17
N LYS A 70 -22.61 -3.94 -14.91
CA LYS A 70 -23.62 -3.90 -13.81
C LYS A 70 -24.49 -2.63 -13.84
N GLY A 71 -24.28 -1.73 -14.79
CA GLY A 71 -25.09 -0.53 -14.97
C GLY A 71 -24.62 0.72 -14.24
N PHE A 72 -23.39 0.73 -13.69
CA PHE A 72 -22.82 1.92 -13.08
C PHE A 72 -22.26 2.91 -14.11
N ASN A 73 -22.31 4.19 -13.77
CA ASN A 73 -21.46 5.20 -14.38
C ASN A 73 -20.07 5.08 -13.72
N VAL A 74 -19.07 4.59 -14.44
CA VAL A 74 -17.76 4.25 -13.87
C VAL A 74 -16.74 5.32 -14.22
N LEU A 75 -16.15 5.94 -13.20
CA LEU A 75 -14.98 6.79 -13.32
C LEU A 75 -13.71 5.93 -13.15
N HIS A 76 -12.93 5.79 -14.22
CA HIS A 76 -11.67 5.06 -14.25
C HIS A 76 -10.62 5.90 -14.97
N PRO A 77 -10.08 6.94 -14.32
CA PRO A 77 -9.18 7.91 -14.95
C PRO A 77 -7.72 7.44 -14.94
N MET A 78 -6.90 8.09 -15.76
CA MET A 78 -5.45 7.94 -15.76
C MET A 78 -4.78 9.30 -15.75
N GLY A 79 -3.65 9.40 -15.07
CA GLY A 79 -2.79 10.57 -15.01
C GLY A 79 -1.35 10.19 -14.66
N TRP A 80 -0.53 11.19 -14.38
CA TRP A 80 0.91 11.02 -14.23
C TRP A 80 1.42 11.75 -12.99
N ASP A 81 2.07 10.98 -12.09
CA ASP A 81 2.87 11.57 -11.01
C ASP A 81 4.21 12.02 -11.60
N ALA A 82 4.28 13.28 -12.02
CA ALA A 82 5.24 13.70 -13.04
C ALA A 82 6.36 14.63 -12.52
N PHE A 83 6.28 15.08 -11.28
CA PHE A 83 7.35 15.83 -10.63
C PHE A 83 8.35 14.89 -9.94
N GLY A 84 9.50 15.42 -9.52
CA GLY A 84 10.44 14.76 -8.63
C GLY A 84 11.82 14.48 -9.21
N MET A 85 12.69 14.03 -8.32
CA MET A 85 14.10 13.78 -8.57
C MET A 85 14.42 12.78 -9.70
N PRO A 86 13.64 11.70 -9.96
CA PRO A 86 14.02 10.79 -11.03
C PRO A 86 14.06 11.46 -12.40
N ALA A 87 13.09 12.34 -12.67
CA ALA A 87 13.05 13.11 -13.91
C ALA A 87 14.22 14.10 -13.96
N GLU A 88 14.47 14.82 -12.86
CA GLU A 88 15.56 15.78 -12.77
C GLU A 88 16.94 15.12 -12.94
N ASN A 89 17.18 14.00 -12.25
CA ASN A 89 18.43 13.26 -12.34
C ASN A 89 18.64 12.66 -13.75
N ALA A 90 17.60 12.06 -14.33
CA ALA A 90 17.69 11.52 -15.68
C ALA A 90 17.92 12.62 -16.74
N ALA A 91 17.28 13.76 -16.56
CA ALA A 91 17.46 14.92 -17.42
C ALA A 91 18.89 15.46 -17.35
N MET A 92 19.47 15.57 -16.14
CA MET A 92 20.89 15.93 -15.95
C MET A 92 21.84 14.95 -16.64
N GLN A 93 21.61 13.63 -16.45
CA GLN A 93 22.43 12.59 -17.06
C GLN A 93 22.36 12.62 -18.59
N ASN A 94 21.18 12.85 -19.15
CA ASN A 94 20.95 12.88 -20.60
C ASN A 94 21.15 14.29 -21.21
N LYS A 95 21.46 15.32 -20.40
CA LYS A 95 21.62 16.71 -20.81
C LYS A 95 20.39 17.28 -21.55
N VAL A 96 19.22 16.96 -21.04
CA VAL A 96 17.93 17.45 -21.53
C VAL A 96 17.18 18.17 -20.41
N HIS A 97 16.19 18.98 -20.75
CA HIS A 97 15.37 19.62 -19.73
C HIS A 97 14.39 18.62 -19.08
N PRO A 98 14.18 18.60 -17.74
CA PRO A 98 13.28 17.64 -17.06
C PRO A 98 11.86 17.63 -17.63
N LYS A 99 11.33 18.79 -18.00
CA LYS A 99 10.01 18.94 -18.64
C LYS A 99 9.92 18.15 -19.96
N GLU A 100 10.89 18.31 -20.85
CA GLU A 100 10.88 17.59 -22.13
C GLU A 100 10.99 16.09 -21.95
N TRP A 101 11.89 15.66 -21.08
CA TRP A 101 12.09 14.26 -20.75
C TRP A 101 10.79 13.63 -20.17
N THR A 102 10.13 14.35 -19.26
CA THR A 102 8.89 13.90 -18.61
C THR A 102 7.77 13.73 -19.62
N TYR A 103 7.51 14.75 -20.48
CA TYR A 103 6.43 14.66 -21.47
C TYR A 103 6.70 13.63 -22.58
N GLN A 104 7.94 13.40 -22.96
CA GLN A 104 8.30 12.30 -23.87
C GLN A 104 7.98 10.94 -23.26
N ASN A 105 8.29 10.74 -21.99
CA ASN A 105 7.97 9.51 -21.27
C ASN A 105 6.45 9.33 -21.10
N ILE A 106 5.73 10.39 -20.76
CA ILE A 106 4.25 10.37 -20.71
C ILE A 106 3.67 9.91 -22.05
N ALA A 107 4.13 10.48 -23.15
CA ALA A 107 3.67 10.10 -24.49
C ALA A 107 3.92 8.62 -24.78
N THR A 108 5.12 8.12 -24.48
CA THR A 108 5.48 6.71 -24.66
C THR A 108 4.62 5.79 -23.80
N MET A 109 4.53 6.06 -22.52
CA MET A 109 3.77 5.21 -21.59
C MET A 109 2.26 5.24 -21.86
N ARG A 110 1.72 6.38 -22.31
CA ARG A 110 0.31 6.50 -22.73
C ARG A 110 0.00 5.54 -23.88
N GLU A 111 0.85 5.52 -24.91
CA GLU A 111 0.64 4.59 -26.03
C GLU A 111 0.76 3.13 -25.60
N GLN A 112 1.71 2.80 -24.72
CA GLN A 112 1.84 1.46 -24.16
C GLN A 112 0.59 1.03 -23.35
N LEU A 113 0.00 1.94 -22.57
CA LEU A 113 -1.25 1.67 -21.80
C LEU A 113 -2.45 1.50 -22.75
N LYS A 114 -2.51 2.26 -23.86
CA LYS A 114 -3.58 2.11 -24.85
C LYS A 114 -3.53 0.74 -25.52
N VAL A 115 -2.33 0.25 -25.84
CA VAL A 115 -2.15 -1.10 -26.43
C VAL A 115 -2.68 -2.20 -25.51
N MET A 116 -2.64 -1.99 -24.19
CA MET A 116 -3.21 -2.94 -23.23
C MET A 116 -4.76 -3.02 -23.24
N GLY A 117 -5.42 -2.13 -23.98
CA GLY A 117 -6.87 -2.10 -24.13
C GLY A 117 -7.62 -1.79 -22.84
N LEU A 118 -7.05 -0.96 -21.98
CA LEU A 118 -7.67 -0.57 -20.70
C LEU A 118 -8.86 0.38 -20.91
N SER A 119 -9.90 0.25 -20.10
CA SER A 119 -11.11 1.08 -20.14
C SER A 119 -10.94 2.39 -19.38
N LEU A 120 -9.87 3.13 -19.71
CA LEU A 120 -9.50 4.37 -19.03
C LEU A 120 -10.23 5.58 -19.65
N ASP A 121 -10.66 6.50 -18.78
CA ASP A 121 -11.20 7.80 -19.16
C ASP A 121 -10.06 8.80 -19.44
N TRP A 122 -9.57 8.80 -20.66
CA TRP A 122 -8.49 9.69 -21.11
C TRP A 122 -8.93 11.16 -21.21
N ALA A 123 -10.24 11.46 -21.18
CA ALA A 123 -10.72 12.85 -21.19
C ALA A 123 -10.41 13.58 -19.87
N ARG A 124 -10.08 12.83 -18.82
CA ARG A 124 -9.71 13.37 -17.50
C ARG A 124 -8.22 13.31 -17.22
N GLU A 125 -7.41 12.98 -18.22
CA GLU A 125 -5.95 12.88 -18.09
C GLU A 125 -5.31 14.21 -17.70
N PHE A 126 -4.35 14.16 -16.76
CA PHE A 126 -3.43 15.26 -16.43
C PHE A 126 -2.11 14.70 -15.89
N ALA A 127 -1.10 15.57 -15.88
CA ALA A 127 0.17 15.33 -15.19
C ALA A 127 0.30 16.27 -14.00
N THR A 128 0.87 15.82 -12.88
CA THR A 128 1.07 16.69 -11.71
C THR A 128 2.01 17.87 -12.00
N CYS A 129 2.85 17.76 -13.03
CA CYS A 129 3.72 18.84 -13.51
C CYS A 129 3.02 19.82 -14.47
N ASP A 130 1.76 19.58 -14.85
CA ASP A 130 0.99 20.54 -15.63
C ASP A 130 0.78 21.80 -14.83
N VAL A 131 0.97 22.96 -15.48
CA VAL A 131 0.80 24.27 -14.82
C VAL A 131 -0.59 24.40 -14.20
N ASP A 132 -1.61 23.87 -14.88
CA ASP A 132 -2.98 23.93 -14.39
C ASP A 132 -3.16 23.07 -13.12
N TYR A 133 -2.49 21.90 -13.02
CA TYR A 133 -2.54 21.06 -11.82
C TYR A 133 -1.86 21.74 -10.63
N TYR A 134 -0.58 22.10 -10.78
CA TYR A 134 0.15 22.66 -9.64
C TYR A 134 -0.30 24.09 -9.28
N HIS A 135 -0.95 24.82 -10.19
CA HIS A 135 -1.67 26.05 -9.86
C HIS A 135 -2.71 25.78 -8.76
N ARG A 136 -3.54 24.76 -8.95
CA ARG A 136 -4.60 24.38 -7.98
C ARG A 136 -3.99 23.86 -6.68
N GLN A 137 -2.84 23.19 -6.76
CA GLN A 137 -2.08 22.77 -5.58
C GLN A 137 -1.53 23.97 -4.78
N GLN A 138 -1.05 24.99 -5.47
CA GLN A 138 -0.65 26.23 -4.83
C GLN A 138 -1.82 26.95 -4.15
N MET A 139 -3.01 26.91 -4.75
CA MET A 139 -4.23 27.43 -4.12
C MET A 139 -4.54 26.68 -2.82
N LEU A 140 -4.54 25.34 -2.85
CA LEU A 140 -4.72 24.49 -1.66
C LEU A 140 -3.70 24.81 -0.57
N PHE A 141 -2.43 24.96 -0.94
CA PHE A 141 -1.39 25.32 0.01
C PHE A 141 -1.69 26.65 0.71
N LEU A 142 -2.13 27.68 -0.03
CA LEU A 142 -2.48 28.98 0.55
C LEU A 142 -3.72 28.89 1.44
N ASP A 143 -4.72 28.07 1.07
CA ASP A 143 -5.89 27.83 1.91
C ASP A 143 -5.49 27.14 3.22
N PHE A 144 -4.54 26.21 3.17
CA PHE A 144 -4.00 25.55 4.36
C PHE A 144 -3.17 26.51 5.22
N VAL A 145 -2.42 27.42 4.60
CA VAL A 145 -1.71 28.50 5.34
C VAL A 145 -2.72 29.39 6.07
N GLU A 146 -3.78 29.84 5.39
CA GLU A 146 -4.83 30.69 5.95
C GLU A 146 -5.57 30.00 7.11
N LYS A 147 -5.75 28.67 7.01
CA LYS A 147 -6.36 27.85 8.06
C LYS A 147 -5.42 27.51 9.22
N GLY A 148 -4.12 27.80 9.11
CA GLY A 148 -3.12 27.51 10.13
C GLY A 148 -2.63 26.06 10.13
N LEU A 149 -2.88 25.32 9.03
CA LEU A 149 -2.42 23.93 8.85
C LEU A 149 -0.98 23.82 8.33
N VAL A 150 -0.35 24.98 8.06
CA VAL A 150 1.04 25.07 7.59
C VAL A 150 1.85 25.86 8.59
N THR A 151 3.05 25.38 8.90
CA THR A 151 4.02 26.08 9.75
C THR A 151 5.38 26.17 9.06
N ARG A 152 6.13 27.24 9.40
CA ARG A 152 7.53 27.36 9.00
C ARG A 152 8.38 27.50 10.26
N LYS A 153 9.28 26.56 10.47
CA LYS A 153 10.10 26.50 11.68
C LYS A 153 11.50 25.95 11.38
N SER A 154 12.50 26.33 12.17
CA SER A 154 13.78 25.61 12.20
C SER A 154 13.58 24.25 12.86
N SER A 155 14.07 23.23 12.22
CA SER A 155 14.01 21.86 12.70
C SER A 155 15.21 21.06 12.23
N LYS A 156 15.60 20.05 12.98
CA LYS A 156 16.52 19.03 12.49
C LYS A 156 15.80 18.22 11.41
N VAL A 157 16.41 18.14 10.25
CA VAL A 157 15.87 17.44 9.09
C VAL A 157 16.86 16.40 8.58
N ASN A 158 16.31 15.37 7.94
CA ASN A 158 17.13 14.36 7.29
C ASN A 158 17.64 14.93 5.96
N TRP A 159 18.92 15.15 5.85
CA TRP A 159 19.57 15.63 4.64
C TRP A 159 20.25 14.48 3.90
N ASP A 160 19.90 14.31 2.65
CA ASP A 160 20.59 13.38 1.76
C ASP A 160 21.77 14.11 1.09
N PRO A 161 23.03 13.73 1.38
CA PRO A 161 24.18 14.43 0.83
C PRO A 161 24.46 14.10 -0.64
N GLU A 162 23.95 12.98 -1.17
CA GLU A 162 24.09 12.61 -2.57
C GLU A 162 23.01 13.29 -3.41
N ASP A 163 21.78 13.22 -2.97
CA ASP A 163 20.65 13.87 -3.62
C ASP A 163 20.57 15.38 -3.33
N MET A 164 21.38 15.90 -2.38
CA MET A 164 21.45 17.31 -1.97
C MET A 164 20.06 17.89 -1.64
N THR A 165 19.26 17.17 -0.87
CA THR A 165 17.90 17.57 -0.49
C THR A 165 17.48 17.01 0.86
N VAL A 166 16.44 17.62 1.44
CA VAL A 166 15.77 17.11 2.64
C VAL A 166 14.88 15.92 2.29
N LEU A 167 14.87 14.91 3.15
CA LEU A 167 13.97 13.77 3.11
C LEU A 167 12.96 13.81 4.28
N ALA A 168 11.72 13.46 4.02
CA ALA A 168 10.76 13.19 5.10
C ALA A 168 11.21 11.96 5.92
N ASN A 169 10.73 11.83 7.16
CA ASN A 169 11.11 10.70 8.03
C ASN A 169 10.79 9.35 7.39
N GLU A 170 9.69 9.28 6.67
CA GLU A 170 9.19 8.11 5.96
C GLU A 170 10.07 7.72 4.76
N GLN A 171 10.90 8.62 4.30
CA GLN A 171 11.84 8.44 3.18
C GLN A 171 13.23 7.98 3.65
N VAL A 172 13.41 7.76 4.94
CA VAL A 172 14.66 7.26 5.52
C VAL A 172 14.46 5.82 5.98
N ILE A 173 15.21 4.90 5.38
CA ILE A 173 15.18 3.46 5.70
C ILE A 173 16.55 3.07 6.23
N ASP A 174 16.60 2.54 7.45
CA ASP A 174 17.85 2.13 8.12
C ASP A 174 18.95 3.22 8.11
N GLY A 175 18.54 4.49 8.32
CA GLY A 175 19.42 5.65 8.34
C GLY A 175 19.94 6.08 6.97
N ARG A 176 19.38 5.54 5.89
CA ARG A 176 19.74 5.84 4.52
C ARG A 176 18.59 6.44 3.74
N GLY A 177 18.92 7.30 2.81
CA GLY A 177 17.93 7.78 1.85
C GLY A 177 17.34 6.61 1.05
N TRP A 178 16.01 6.51 1.01
CA TRP A 178 15.26 5.40 0.38
C TRP A 178 15.59 5.19 -1.11
N ARG A 179 16.12 6.22 -1.75
CA ARG A 179 16.44 6.25 -3.18
C ARG A 179 17.93 6.23 -3.44
N SER A 180 18.69 7.15 -2.84
CA SER A 180 20.14 7.26 -3.02
C SER A 180 20.91 6.12 -2.37
N GLY A 181 20.38 5.59 -1.23
CA GLY A 181 21.11 4.67 -0.36
C GLY A 181 22.23 5.34 0.44
N ALA A 182 22.44 6.67 0.29
CA ALA A 182 23.42 7.43 1.05
C ALA A 182 23.04 7.51 2.54
N LEU A 183 24.02 7.56 3.42
CA LEU A 183 23.80 7.84 4.83
C LEU A 183 23.24 9.25 4.98
N VAL A 184 22.12 9.36 5.66
CA VAL A 184 21.43 10.63 5.89
C VAL A 184 22.15 11.42 6.98
N GLU A 185 22.35 12.71 6.75
CA GLU A 185 22.89 13.65 7.73
C GLU A 185 21.77 14.41 8.43
N GLN A 186 21.94 14.71 9.72
CA GLN A 186 21.04 15.63 10.42
C GLN A 186 21.52 17.06 10.23
N ARG A 187 20.65 17.91 9.66
CA ARG A 187 20.91 19.33 9.51
C ARG A 187 19.79 20.15 10.13
N GLU A 188 20.14 21.29 10.70
CA GLU A 188 19.15 22.26 11.19
C GLU A 188 18.83 23.24 10.07
N LEU A 189 17.62 23.15 9.51
CA LEU A 189 17.15 23.98 8.43
C LEU A 189 15.77 24.54 8.74
N THR A 190 15.49 25.75 8.28
CA THR A 190 14.15 26.32 8.35
C THR A 190 13.34 25.80 7.18
N GLN A 191 12.26 25.07 7.46
CA GLN A 191 11.48 24.32 6.50
C GLN A 191 9.98 24.57 6.69
N TRP A 192 9.20 24.24 5.66
CA TRP A 192 7.74 24.23 5.68
C TRP A 192 7.23 22.85 6.10
N PHE A 193 6.18 22.84 6.94
CA PHE A 193 5.57 21.63 7.45
C PHE A 193 4.06 21.71 7.34
N PHE A 194 3.42 20.62 6.94
CA PHE A 194 2.00 20.40 7.20
C PHE A 194 1.80 19.84 8.61
N ARG A 195 0.81 20.35 9.33
CA ARG A 195 0.49 19.97 10.71
C ARG A 195 -0.36 18.71 10.77
N ILE A 196 0.14 17.61 10.23
CA ILE A 196 -0.54 16.32 10.24
C ILE A 196 -0.76 15.81 11.68
N THR A 197 0.07 16.23 12.62
CA THR A 197 -0.05 15.86 14.04
C THR A 197 -1.33 16.39 14.70
N ASP A 198 -1.92 17.46 14.20
CA ASP A 198 -3.20 17.98 14.68
C ASP A 198 -4.36 17.00 14.43
N PHE A 199 -4.20 16.12 13.46
CA PHE A 199 -5.17 15.08 13.09
C PHE A 199 -4.78 13.68 13.59
N ALA A 200 -3.72 13.53 14.37
CA ALA A 200 -3.18 12.22 14.75
C ALA A 200 -4.22 11.32 15.41
N GLN A 201 -5.02 11.85 16.36
CA GLN A 201 -6.08 11.08 17.04
C GLN A 201 -7.20 10.71 16.07
N ASP A 202 -7.69 11.65 15.24
CA ASP A 202 -8.76 11.37 14.28
C ASP A 202 -8.32 10.39 13.19
N LEU A 203 -7.07 10.51 12.70
CA LEU A 203 -6.48 9.54 11.77
C LEU A 203 -6.41 8.13 12.37
N LEU A 204 -6.10 8.04 13.67
CA LEU A 204 -6.05 6.76 14.37
C LEU A 204 -7.44 6.15 14.58
N ASP A 205 -8.37 6.93 15.14
CA ASP A 205 -9.73 6.45 15.46
C ASP A 205 -10.51 6.06 14.21
N SER A 206 -10.22 6.69 13.09
CA SER A 206 -10.88 6.40 11.81
C SER A 206 -10.43 5.08 11.18
N LEU A 207 -9.29 4.48 11.59
CA LEU A 207 -8.83 3.18 11.09
C LEU A 207 -9.85 2.07 11.37
N ASP A 208 -10.54 2.13 12.49
CA ASP A 208 -11.54 1.14 12.88
C ASP A 208 -12.78 1.14 11.98
N ARG A 209 -12.99 2.21 11.20
CA ARG A 209 -14.10 2.37 10.26
C ARG A 209 -13.74 2.04 8.81
N LEU A 210 -12.48 1.68 8.55
CA LEU A 210 -11.99 1.31 7.22
C LEU A 210 -12.16 -0.21 7.01
N ASP A 211 -13.43 -0.67 6.93
CA ASP A 211 -13.76 -2.10 6.87
C ASP A 211 -13.25 -2.80 5.60
N GLU A 212 -13.15 -2.06 4.48
CA GLU A 212 -12.69 -2.57 3.18
C GLU A 212 -11.18 -2.34 2.95
N TRP A 213 -10.41 -2.08 4.04
CA TRP A 213 -8.96 -1.93 3.98
C TRP A 213 -8.24 -3.17 4.52
N PRO A 214 -7.07 -3.55 3.94
CA PRO A 214 -6.24 -4.64 4.48
C PRO A 214 -5.80 -4.37 5.92
N GLU A 215 -6.02 -5.33 6.82
CA GLU A 215 -5.63 -5.22 8.22
C GLU A 215 -4.15 -4.88 8.41
N LYS A 216 -3.28 -5.40 7.53
CA LYS A 216 -1.85 -5.10 7.55
C LYS A 216 -1.56 -3.61 7.35
N VAL A 217 -2.28 -2.94 6.45
CA VAL A 217 -2.12 -1.50 6.20
C VAL A 217 -2.60 -0.70 7.40
N LYS A 218 -3.76 -1.07 7.98
CA LYS A 218 -4.29 -0.43 9.20
C LYS A 218 -3.30 -0.56 10.35
N LEU A 219 -2.74 -1.75 10.57
CA LEU A 219 -1.72 -1.98 11.60
C LEU A 219 -0.44 -1.16 11.37
N MET A 220 0.02 -1.05 10.11
CA MET A 220 1.19 -0.22 9.78
C MET A 220 0.93 1.26 10.11
N GLN A 221 -0.23 1.80 9.77
CA GLN A 221 -0.59 3.19 10.10
C GLN A 221 -0.77 3.38 11.61
N HIS A 222 -1.45 2.45 12.30
CA HIS A 222 -1.61 2.47 13.74
C HIS A 222 -0.24 2.58 14.44
N ASN A 223 0.70 1.71 14.06
CA ASN A 223 2.04 1.69 14.64
C ASN A 223 2.83 2.95 14.29
N TRP A 224 2.64 3.51 13.07
CA TRP A 224 3.33 4.73 12.65
C TRP A 224 2.83 5.96 13.38
N ILE A 225 1.51 6.11 13.53
CA ILE A 225 0.90 7.18 14.33
C ILE A 225 1.35 7.05 15.78
N GLY A 226 1.40 5.82 16.29
CA GLY A 226 2.08 5.47 17.52
C GLY A 226 1.58 6.25 18.74
N ARG A 227 0.27 6.20 19.00
CA ARG A 227 -0.33 6.79 20.20
C ARG A 227 0.17 6.08 21.45
N SER A 228 0.66 6.84 22.40
CA SER A 228 1.08 6.35 23.71
C SER A 228 0.46 7.18 24.82
N GLU A 229 -0.07 6.49 25.84
CA GLU A 229 -0.49 7.12 27.09
C GLU A 229 0.64 7.00 28.10
N GLY A 230 0.93 8.08 28.77
CA GLY A 230 2.02 8.13 29.72
C GLY A 230 1.83 9.22 30.77
N LEU A 231 2.85 9.35 31.59
CA LEU A 231 2.93 10.33 32.65
C LEU A 231 4.12 11.25 32.43
N LEU A 232 3.88 12.54 32.37
CA LEU A 232 4.92 13.55 32.49
C LEU A 232 5.23 13.74 33.96
N ILE A 233 6.44 13.41 34.41
CA ILE A 233 6.88 13.51 35.82
C ILE A 233 7.94 14.59 35.91
N ARG A 234 7.78 15.49 36.88
CA ARG A 234 8.75 16.52 37.22
C ARG A 234 9.59 16.05 38.41
N TRP A 235 10.85 15.76 38.10
CA TRP A 235 11.83 15.29 39.14
C TRP A 235 12.55 16.51 39.70
N PRO A 236 12.47 16.76 41.02
CA PRO A 236 13.21 17.86 41.62
C PRO A 236 14.73 17.73 41.44
N LEU A 237 15.41 18.78 41.05
CA LEU A 237 16.87 18.82 41.09
C LEU A 237 17.36 18.92 42.52
N ALA A 238 18.39 18.15 42.91
CA ALA A 238 18.99 18.23 44.23
C ALA A 238 19.62 19.60 44.52
N ALA A 239 20.04 20.31 43.48
CA ALA A 239 20.44 21.69 43.50
C ALA A 239 20.01 22.37 42.20
N PRO A 240 19.52 23.62 42.23
CA PRO A 240 19.15 24.35 41.01
C PRO A 240 20.31 24.46 40.02
N VAL A 241 20.03 24.27 38.74
CA VAL A 241 21.00 24.39 37.64
C VAL A 241 20.54 25.50 36.68
N ALA A 242 21.26 26.60 36.62
CA ALA A 242 20.96 27.77 35.78
C ALA A 242 19.50 28.30 35.88
N GLY A 243 18.94 28.21 37.09
CA GLY A 243 17.56 28.63 37.41
C GLY A 243 16.50 27.54 37.27
N GLU A 244 16.82 26.42 36.65
CA GLU A 244 15.94 25.25 36.60
C GLU A 244 15.94 24.54 37.99
N GLN A 245 14.76 24.12 38.42
CA GLN A 245 14.54 23.42 39.69
C GLN A 245 14.13 21.97 39.55
N GLU A 246 13.81 21.55 38.33
CA GLU A 246 13.25 20.24 38.00
C GLU A 246 13.73 19.74 36.64
N LEU A 247 13.66 18.41 36.47
CA LEU A 247 13.83 17.72 35.18
C LEU A 247 12.50 17.06 34.81
N GLU A 248 11.92 17.46 33.68
CA GLU A 248 10.69 16.84 33.15
C GLU A 248 11.02 15.56 32.40
N VAL A 249 10.33 14.48 32.72
CA VAL A 249 10.47 13.17 32.08
C VAL A 249 9.10 12.65 31.66
N TYR A 250 8.93 12.28 30.40
CA TYR A 250 7.76 11.54 29.95
C TYR A 250 8.06 10.04 29.94
N THR A 251 7.18 9.25 30.57
CA THR A 251 7.31 7.79 30.60
C THR A 251 5.95 7.11 30.37
N THR A 252 5.97 6.01 29.63
CA THR A 252 4.82 5.09 29.50
C THR A 252 4.77 4.03 30.60
N ARG A 253 5.82 3.96 31.42
CA ARG A 253 5.99 2.98 32.50
C ARG A 253 6.25 3.65 33.86
N PRO A 254 5.37 4.56 34.34
CA PRO A 254 5.54 5.16 35.66
C PRO A 254 5.47 4.14 36.83
N ASP A 255 4.83 2.97 36.58
CA ASP A 255 4.83 1.83 37.50
C ASP A 255 6.25 1.41 37.93
N THR A 256 7.24 1.55 37.03
CA THR A 256 8.62 1.14 37.26
C THR A 256 9.48 2.19 38.00
N ILE A 257 8.88 3.26 38.53
CA ILE A 257 9.59 4.41 39.10
C ILE A 257 10.55 4.02 40.23
N PHE A 258 10.24 2.99 41.04
CA PHE A 258 11.10 2.47 42.09
C PHE A 258 12.28 1.63 41.60
N GLY A 259 12.32 1.32 40.30
CA GLY A 259 13.46 0.72 39.62
C GLY A 259 14.42 1.73 39.01
N ALA A 260 14.13 3.02 39.17
CA ALA A 260 14.95 4.08 38.62
C ALA A 260 16.37 4.06 39.24
N SER A 261 17.38 3.95 38.39
CA SER A 261 18.79 3.89 38.79
C SER A 261 19.58 5.11 38.31
N PHE A 262 19.14 5.76 37.27
CA PHE A 262 19.75 6.96 36.69
C PHE A 262 18.72 7.74 35.91
N MET A 263 19.08 8.99 35.61
CA MET A 263 18.40 9.81 34.60
C MET A 263 19.32 9.93 33.39
N ALA A 264 18.74 9.94 32.22
CA ALA A 264 19.50 10.24 30.99
C ALA A 264 18.82 11.35 30.18
N VAL A 265 19.62 12.27 29.70
CA VAL A 265 19.18 13.38 28.83
C VAL A 265 19.87 13.34 27.49
N ALA A 266 19.19 13.84 26.47
CA ALA A 266 19.75 13.98 25.12
C ALA A 266 20.93 14.97 25.12
N ALA A 267 21.87 14.80 24.19
CA ALA A 267 23.01 15.70 24.01
C ALA A 267 22.62 17.19 23.81
N ASP A 268 21.45 17.40 23.20
CA ASP A 268 20.91 18.74 22.95
C ASP A 268 19.95 19.25 24.04
N HIS A 269 19.77 18.51 25.11
CA HIS A 269 18.91 18.92 26.21
C HIS A 269 19.44 20.20 26.89
N PRO A 270 18.60 21.18 27.29
CA PRO A 270 19.06 22.42 27.92
C PRO A 270 19.99 22.20 29.11
N LEU A 271 19.67 21.25 29.98
CA LEU A 271 20.54 20.91 31.14
C LEU A 271 21.90 20.37 30.70
N ALA A 272 21.97 19.57 29.64
CA ALA A 272 23.24 19.07 29.09
C ALA A 272 24.12 20.20 28.56
N ARG A 273 23.53 21.11 27.79
CA ARG A 273 24.23 22.31 27.28
C ARG A 273 24.75 23.18 28.41
N LYS A 274 23.96 23.43 29.44
CA LYS A 274 24.35 24.21 30.61
C LYS A 274 25.46 23.58 31.40
N ALA A 275 25.39 22.28 31.65
CA ALA A 275 26.46 21.55 32.33
C ALA A 275 27.78 21.57 31.52
N ALA A 276 27.69 21.56 30.19
CA ALA A 276 28.85 21.61 29.30
C ALA A 276 29.55 22.97 29.30
N GLU A 277 28.89 24.07 29.66
CA GLU A 277 29.51 25.40 29.75
C GLU A 277 30.71 25.43 30.76
N THR A 278 30.64 24.60 31.76
CA THR A 278 31.69 24.51 32.81
C THR A 278 32.48 23.22 32.77
N ASN A 279 32.17 22.31 31.87
CA ASN A 279 32.82 21.00 31.76
C ASN A 279 33.26 20.69 30.32
N PRO A 280 34.52 20.96 29.95
CA PRO A 280 35.05 20.73 28.58
C PRO A 280 34.97 19.26 28.12
N ALA A 281 35.11 18.30 29.07
CA ALA A 281 35.01 16.88 28.72
C ALA A 281 33.58 16.49 28.34
N LEU A 282 32.57 17.03 29.01
CA LEU A 282 31.17 16.88 28.67
C LEU A 282 30.87 17.54 27.30
N ALA A 283 31.43 18.73 27.05
CA ALA A 283 31.27 19.40 25.78
C ALA A 283 31.80 18.54 24.60
N SER A 284 32.98 17.95 24.76
CA SER A 284 33.56 17.01 23.78
C SER A 284 32.71 15.77 23.58
N PHE A 285 32.12 15.21 24.65
CA PHE A 285 31.23 14.06 24.57
C PHE A 285 29.92 14.41 23.82
N ILE A 286 29.37 15.56 24.09
CA ILE A 286 28.16 16.06 23.39
C ILE A 286 28.44 16.18 21.88
N ASP A 287 29.61 16.71 21.49
CA ASP A 287 30.01 16.81 20.10
C ASP A 287 30.24 15.42 19.44
N GLU A 288 30.82 14.47 20.18
CA GLU A 288 30.93 13.06 19.72
C GLU A 288 29.53 12.47 19.43
N VAL A 289 28.59 12.61 20.36
CA VAL A 289 27.22 12.08 20.23
C VAL A 289 26.50 12.73 19.06
N ARG A 290 26.67 14.02 18.81
CA ARG A 290 26.07 14.73 17.68
C ARG A 290 26.53 14.23 16.32
N HIS A 291 27.75 13.71 16.21
CA HIS A 291 28.29 13.13 14.99
C HIS A 291 27.98 11.63 14.83
N MET A 292 27.44 10.99 15.87
CA MET A 292 26.93 9.63 15.75
C MET A 292 25.60 9.63 14.98
N GLY A 293 25.39 8.62 14.10
CA GLY A 293 24.13 8.50 13.37
C GLY A 293 22.93 8.43 14.30
N THR A 294 21.91 9.23 14.03
CA THR A 294 20.70 9.35 14.86
C THR A 294 19.53 8.48 14.39
N SER A 295 19.75 7.55 13.46
CA SER A 295 18.70 6.61 13.08
C SER A 295 18.40 5.67 14.24
N VAL A 296 17.12 5.37 14.48
CA VAL A 296 16.67 4.45 15.53
C VAL A 296 17.41 3.13 15.43
N ALA A 297 17.58 2.56 14.24
CA ALA A 297 18.29 1.31 14.01
C ALA A 297 19.80 1.40 14.35
N ALA A 298 20.46 2.51 14.03
CA ALA A 298 21.87 2.72 14.41
C ALA A 298 22.03 2.89 15.92
N LEU A 299 21.07 3.52 16.59
CA LEU A 299 21.05 3.69 18.06
C LEU A 299 20.72 2.39 18.79
N GLU A 300 19.90 1.51 18.22
CA GLU A 300 19.59 0.20 18.80
C GLU A 300 20.81 -0.72 18.82
N THR A 301 21.62 -0.68 17.78
CA THR A 301 22.79 -1.55 17.60
C THR A 301 24.09 -0.95 18.14
N ALA A 302 24.16 0.38 18.35
CA ALA A 302 25.35 1.05 18.86
C ALA A 302 25.61 0.74 20.36
N GLU A 303 26.89 0.71 20.71
CA GLU A 303 27.30 0.64 22.10
C GLU A 303 26.71 1.81 22.91
N LYS A 304 26.06 1.52 24.05
CA LYS A 304 25.45 2.55 24.90
C LYS A 304 26.55 3.31 25.63
N LYS A 305 26.63 4.63 25.37
CA LYS A 305 27.61 5.54 25.99
C LYS A 305 26.91 6.66 26.73
N GLY A 306 27.48 7.10 27.84
CA GLY A 306 27.02 8.25 28.61
C GLY A 306 28.13 8.95 29.36
N PHE A 307 27.82 10.17 29.75
CA PHE A 307 28.70 11.02 30.57
C PHE A 307 27.94 11.54 31.79
N ASP A 308 28.42 11.28 33.01
CA ASP A 308 27.82 11.82 34.24
C ASP A 308 28.02 13.33 34.29
N THR A 309 26.93 14.08 34.29
CA THR A 309 26.95 15.55 34.32
C THR A 309 27.33 16.14 35.68
N GLY A 310 27.35 15.34 36.73
CA GLY A 310 27.44 15.79 38.11
C GLY A 310 26.12 16.29 38.69
N ILE A 311 25.09 16.48 37.87
CA ILE A 311 23.73 16.85 38.33
C ILE A 311 23.05 15.64 38.97
N ARG A 312 22.22 15.90 39.97
CA ARG A 312 21.43 14.88 40.68
C ARG A 312 19.97 15.31 40.75
N VAL A 313 19.04 14.36 40.60
CA VAL A 313 17.62 14.55 40.88
C VAL A 313 17.22 13.83 42.14
N VAL A 314 16.15 14.29 42.75
CA VAL A 314 15.55 13.67 43.93
C VAL A 314 14.39 12.79 43.51
N HIS A 315 14.30 11.58 44.06
CA HIS A 315 13.21 10.65 43.72
C HIS A 315 11.84 11.19 44.19
N PRO A 316 10.79 11.21 43.37
CA PRO A 316 9.48 11.82 43.70
C PRO A 316 8.77 11.27 44.94
N PHE A 317 9.12 10.06 45.37
CA PHE A 317 8.59 9.40 46.57
C PHE A 317 9.59 9.28 47.73
N ASP A 318 10.85 9.76 47.57
CA ASP A 318 11.85 9.64 48.63
C ASP A 318 12.89 10.77 48.53
N GLU A 319 12.81 11.73 49.45
CA GLU A 319 13.70 12.90 49.49
C GLU A 319 15.19 12.55 49.76
N ASN A 320 15.44 11.35 50.32
CA ASN A 320 16.80 10.87 50.60
C ASN A 320 17.40 10.05 49.42
N TRP A 321 16.60 9.75 48.40
CA TRP A 321 17.05 8.99 47.27
C TRP A 321 17.35 9.93 46.10
N THR A 322 18.63 10.04 45.76
CA THR A 322 19.07 10.86 44.63
C THR A 322 19.61 9.98 43.50
N LEU A 323 19.37 10.38 42.25
CA LEU A 323 19.79 9.69 41.02
C LEU A 323 20.75 10.59 40.23
N PRO A 324 21.80 10.02 39.59
CA PRO A 324 22.69 10.74 38.72
C PRO A 324 22.01 11.07 37.39
N VAL A 325 22.35 12.22 36.77
CA VAL A 325 21.91 12.62 35.44
C VAL A 325 23.05 12.46 34.45
N TYR A 326 22.86 11.59 33.45
CA TYR A 326 23.81 11.36 32.39
C TYR A 326 23.39 12.08 31.13
N VAL A 327 24.33 12.53 30.30
CA VAL A 327 24.09 12.72 28.84
C VAL A 327 24.34 11.36 28.20
N ALA A 328 23.36 10.83 27.45
CA ALA A 328 23.45 9.51 26.85
C ALA A 328 23.17 9.54 25.34
N ASN A 329 23.91 8.71 24.58
CA ASN A 329 23.83 8.68 23.12
C ASN A 329 22.55 8.03 22.60
N PHE A 330 21.77 7.35 23.43
CA PHE A 330 20.52 6.68 23.06
C PHE A 330 19.26 7.44 23.46
N VAL A 331 19.38 8.63 24.00
CA VAL A 331 18.25 9.53 24.32
C VAL A 331 18.15 10.61 23.24
N LEU A 332 16.97 10.71 22.63
CA LEU A 332 16.69 11.67 21.56
C LEU A 332 15.89 12.86 22.10
N MET A 333 16.27 14.07 21.67
CA MET A 333 15.55 15.30 22.04
C MET A 333 14.12 15.34 21.50
N ASP A 334 13.87 14.68 20.37
CA ASP A 334 12.60 14.69 19.66
C ASP A 334 11.57 13.71 20.19
N TYR A 335 11.90 12.92 21.21
CA TYR A 335 10.98 11.98 21.86
C TYR A 335 10.71 12.40 23.30
N GLY A 336 9.44 12.66 23.63
CA GLY A 336 9.03 13.11 24.96
C GLY A 336 9.59 14.49 25.30
N THR A 337 10.37 14.55 26.38
CA THR A 337 11.03 15.77 26.87
C THR A 337 12.52 15.83 26.55
N GLY A 338 13.05 14.83 25.83
CA GLY A 338 14.50 14.66 25.67
C GLY A 338 15.19 14.16 26.95
N ALA A 339 14.42 13.63 27.91
CA ALA A 339 14.91 13.05 29.15
C ALA A 339 14.12 11.77 29.51
N ILE A 340 14.81 10.80 30.11
CA ILE A 340 14.24 9.56 30.63
C ILE A 340 14.72 9.30 32.05
N PHE A 341 13.98 8.52 32.84
CA PHE A 341 14.56 7.77 33.94
C PHE A 341 14.87 6.35 33.47
N GLY A 342 16.03 5.84 33.80
CA GLY A 342 16.45 4.49 33.44
C GLY A 342 15.97 3.47 34.45
N CYS A 343 15.23 2.44 33.98
CA CYS A 343 14.85 1.29 34.78
C CYS A 343 15.51 0.02 34.22
N PRO A 344 16.75 -0.33 34.63
CA PRO A 344 17.54 -1.42 34.07
C PRO A 344 16.85 -2.78 34.10
N SER A 345 16.01 -3.03 35.10
CA SER A 345 15.32 -4.31 35.22
C SER A 345 14.20 -4.52 34.19
N GLY A 346 13.69 -3.44 33.57
CA GLY A 346 12.56 -3.45 32.68
C GLY A 346 12.82 -2.95 31.25
N ASP A 347 14.05 -2.51 30.93
CA ASP A 347 14.48 -2.09 29.61
C ASP A 347 15.90 -2.55 29.31
N GLN A 348 16.12 -3.24 28.21
CA GLN A 348 17.44 -3.82 27.88
C GLN A 348 18.51 -2.76 27.67
N ARG A 349 18.16 -1.61 27.07
CA ARG A 349 19.10 -0.49 26.82
C ARG A 349 19.57 0.10 28.13
N ASP A 350 18.66 0.23 29.09
CA ASP A 350 18.97 0.72 30.44
C ASP A 350 19.80 -0.29 31.23
N LEU A 351 19.55 -1.60 31.01
CA LEU A 351 20.31 -2.67 31.63
C LEU A 351 21.77 -2.69 31.12
N ASP A 352 21.95 -2.63 29.81
CA ASP A 352 23.27 -2.58 29.17
C ASP A 352 24.07 -1.36 29.70
N PHE A 353 23.39 -0.22 29.79
CA PHE A 353 23.98 1.01 30.31
C PHE A 353 24.34 0.89 31.80
N ALA A 354 23.42 0.40 32.61
CA ALA A 354 23.65 0.23 34.04
C ALA A 354 24.80 -0.75 34.33
N ASN A 355 24.85 -1.87 33.62
CA ASN A 355 25.92 -2.85 33.73
C ASN A 355 27.28 -2.23 33.35
N LYS A 356 27.35 -1.44 32.28
CA LYS A 356 28.59 -0.76 31.84
C LYS A 356 29.08 0.27 32.86
N TYR A 357 28.19 1.04 33.46
CA TYR A 357 28.56 2.12 34.38
C TYR A 357 28.45 1.73 35.87
N GLY A 358 28.20 0.45 36.17
CA GLY A 358 28.11 -0.07 37.54
C GLY A 358 26.95 0.53 38.34
N LEU A 359 25.82 0.83 37.67
CA LEU A 359 24.64 1.39 38.32
C LEU A 359 23.75 0.28 38.90
N PRO A 360 22.93 0.57 39.93
CA PRO A 360 22.04 -0.42 40.53
C PRO A 360 21.04 -1.00 39.53
N VAL A 361 20.78 -2.32 39.64
CA VAL A 361 19.70 -3.00 38.91
C VAL A 361 18.69 -3.48 39.94
N ILE A 362 17.53 -2.83 40.00
CA ILE A 362 16.46 -3.12 40.96
C ILE A 362 15.31 -3.76 40.22
N PRO A 363 15.08 -5.10 40.35
CA PRO A 363 13.92 -5.74 39.78
C PRO A 363 12.62 -5.20 40.39
N VAL A 364 11.73 -4.65 39.53
CA VAL A 364 10.46 -4.06 39.98
C VAL A 364 9.24 -4.76 39.41
N VAL A 365 9.42 -5.61 38.39
CA VAL A 365 8.41 -6.51 37.86
C VAL A 365 8.97 -7.92 37.81
N MET A 366 8.19 -8.92 38.23
CA MET A 366 8.58 -10.33 38.13
C MET A 366 7.44 -11.18 37.55
N PRO A 367 7.73 -12.37 36.99
CA PRO A 367 6.70 -13.33 36.59
C PRO A 367 5.76 -13.70 37.75
N GLU A 368 4.48 -13.90 37.44
CA GLU A 368 3.53 -14.41 38.45
C GLU A 368 4.00 -15.76 39.01
N GLY A 369 4.00 -15.87 40.34
CA GLY A 369 4.40 -17.10 41.03
C GLY A 369 5.91 -17.26 41.23
N ALA A 370 6.76 -16.36 40.77
CA ALA A 370 8.17 -16.33 41.11
C ALA A 370 8.38 -15.88 42.58
N ASP A 371 9.52 -16.22 43.17
CA ASP A 371 9.89 -15.78 44.54
C ASP A 371 10.62 -14.43 44.47
N PRO A 372 10.03 -13.37 45.02
CA PRO A 372 10.63 -12.03 44.96
C PRO A 372 12.00 -11.92 45.67
N LYS A 373 12.34 -12.88 46.53
CA LYS A 373 13.64 -12.90 47.22
C LYS A 373 14.78 -13.45 46.39
N THR A 374 14.45 -14.23 45.36
CA THR A 374 15.45 -14.92 44.50
C THR A 374 15.42 -14.40 43.06
N PHE A 375 14.40 -13.66 42.67
CA PHE A 375 14.28 -13.09 41.32
C PHE A 375 15.33 -11.98 41.10
N GLN A 376 16.17 -12.17 40.10
CA GLN A 376 17.23 -11.24 39.70
C GLN A 376 17.22 -11.00 38.18
N VAL A 377 17.63 -9.81 37.81
CA VAL A 377 17.85 -9.39 36.40
C VAL A 377 19.35 -9.08 36.27
N ILE A 378 20.06 -9.80 35.39
CA ILE A 378 21.52 -9.70 35.26
C ILE A 378 21.93 -9.35 33.80
N GLU A 379 21.60 -10.18 32.84
CA GLU A 379 22.00 -10.01 31.41
C GLU A 379 20.81 -9.66 30.50
N GLU A 380 19.61 -10.09 30.87
CA GLU A 380 18.38 -9.87 30.11
C GLU A 380 17.33 -9.17 30.98
N ALA A 381 16.80 -8.05 30.47
CA ALA A 381 15.74 -7.29 31.14
C ALA A 381 14.42 -8.05 31.10
N TYR A 382 13.63 -7.97 32.18
CA TYR A 382 12.31 -8.57 32.20
C TYR A 382 11.26 -7.58 31.65
N VAL A 383 10.76 -7.84 30.45
CA VAL A 383 9.84 -6.95 29.72
C VAL A 383 8.42 -7.49 29.63
N ASP A 384 8.16 -8.71 30.08
CA ASP A 384 6.86 -9.37 30.01
C ASP A 384 5.92 -8.93 31.15
N ASP A 385 4.67 -9.35 31.05
CA ASP A 385 3.65 -9.14 32.10
C ASP A 385 4.03 -9.82 33.42
N GLY A 386 3.64 -9.19 34.51
CA GLY A 386 4.01 -9.72 35.82
C GLY A 386 3.31 -9.01 36.99
N VAL A 387 3.96 -9.08 38.15
CA VAL A 387 3.53 -8.39 39.38
C VAL A 387 4.65 -7.50 39.91
N MET A 388 4.27 -6.36 40.51
CA MET A 388 5.22 -5.41 41.09
C MET A 388 5.89 -5.99 42.31
N ILE A 389 7.21 -5.78 42.39
CA ILE A 389 8.06 -6.11 43.55
C ILE A 389 9.03 -4.98 43.83
N ASN A 390 9.60 -4.93 45.05
CA ASN A 390 10.58 -3.92 45.48
C ASN A 390 10.11 -2.46 45.20
N SER A 391 8.79 -2.27 45.11
CA SER A 391 8.13 -1.03 44.72
C SER A 391 7.25 -0.45 45.81
N ARG A 392 7.58 -0.77 47.08
CA ARG A 392 6.91 -0.24 48.30
C ARG A 392 5.39 -0.50 48.24
N PHE A 393 4.60 0.59 48.18
CA PHE A 393 3.12 0.51 48.15
C PHE A 393 2.53 -0.10 46.87
N LEU A 394 3.33 -0.31 45.82
CA LEU A 394 2.92 -0.95 44.59
C LEU A 394 3.10 -2.47 44.58
N ASP A 395 3.83 -3.02 45.57
CA ASP A 395 4.14 -4.45 45.62
C ASP A 395 2.88 -5.32 45.56
N GLY A 396 2.91 -6.34 44.68
CA GLY A 396 1.80 -7.24 44.41
C GLY A 396 0.74 -6.72 43.44
N MET A 397 0.85 -5.48 42.99
CA MET A 397 -0.07 -4.93 41.95
C MET A 397 0.34 -5.42 40.57
N LYS A 398 -0.62 -5.40 39.62
CA LYS A 398 -0.35 -5.46 38.20
C LYS A 398 0.19 -4.11 37.72
N PRO A 399 1.03 -4.07 36.65
CA PRO A 399 1.62 -2.83 36.14
C PRO A 399 0.60 -1.73 35.84
N GLU A 400 -0.56 -2.07 35.24
CA GLU A 400 -1.60 -1.10 34.88
C GLU A 400 -2.19 -0.41 36.13
N ARG A 401 -2.44 -1.20 37.17
CA ARG A 401 -2.92 -0.64 38.45
C ARG A 401 -1.87 0.18 39.16
N ALA A 402 -0.60 -0.26 39.10
CA ALA A 402 0.52 0.47 39.62
C ALA A 402 0.72 1.81 38.91
N PHE A 403 0.55 1.84 37.57
CA PHE A 403 0.54 3.09 36.79
C PHE A 403 -0.47 4.10 37.34
N ASP A 404 -1.74 3.67 37.50
CA ASP A 404 -2.81 4.52 37.99
C ASP A 404 -2.54 5.05 39.42
N GLU A 405 -1.99 4.22 40.30
CA GLU A 405 -1.68 4.62 41.67
C GLU A 405 -0.51 5.62 41.74
N VAL A 406 0.56 5.41 40.94
CA VAL A 406 1.66 6.37 40.79
C VAL A 406 1.16 7.71 40.27
N ALA A 407 0.37 7.67 39.15
CA ALA A 407 -0.17 8.88 38.58
C ALA A 407 -1.01 9.66 39.58
N LYS A 408 -1.98 9.02 40.22
CA LYS A 408 -2.84 9.62 41.23
C LYS A 408 -2.07 10.29 42.37
N LEU A 409 -1.05 9.62 42.89
CA LEU A 409 -0.25 10.13 44.01
C LEU A 409 0.63 11.31 43.58
N LEU A 410 1.22 11.28 42.39
CA LEU A 410 2.08 12.36 41.88
C LEU A 410 1.27 13.56 41.38
N GLU A 411 0.06 13.37 40.85
CA GLU A 411 -0.83 14.44 40.47
C GLU A 411 -1.32 15.27 41.68
N GLN A 412 -1.34 14.67 42.86
CA GLN A 412 -1.67 15.34 44.13
C GLN A 412 -0.50 16.06 44.78
N LYS A 413 0.74 15.71 44.40
CA LYS A 413 1.93 16.42 44.88
C LYS A 413 2.20 17.63 43.99
N THR A 414 2.88 18.64 44.54
CA THR A 414 3.25 19.83 43.78
C THR A 414 4.74 20.07 43.84
N ILE A 415 5.28 20.60 42.74
CA ILE A 415 6.61 21.21 42.70
C ILE A 415 6.43 22.68 42.25
N GLY A 416 6.82 23.64 43.10
CA GLY A 416 6.40 25.01 42.92
C GLY A 416 4.87 25.13 42.90
N ASN A 417 4.30 25.68 41.84
CA ASN A 417 2.85 25.85 41.64
C ASN A 417 2.24 24.88 40.65
N ARG A 418 2.96 23.81 40.24
CA ARG A 418 2.51 22.83 39.28
C ARG A 418 2.36 21.44 39.91
N PRO A 419 1.46 20.58 39.43
CA PRO A 419 1.43 19.17 39.79
C PRO A 419 2.79 18.50 39.48
N MET A 420 3.21 17.59 40.32
CA MET A 420 4.45 16.83 40.12
C MET A 420 4.36 15.88 38.95
N ALA A 421 3.15 15.46 38.55
CA ALA A 421 2.93 14.70 37.34
C ALA A 421 1.63 15.08 36.66
N GLU A 422 1.57 14.82 35.37
CA GLU A 422 0.39 15.02 34.49
C GLU A 422 0.28 13.85 33.53
N ARG A 423 -0.91 13.27 33.37
CA ARG A 423 -1.19 12.31 32.31
C ARG A 423 -1.13 12.99 30.96
N LYS A 424 -0.41 12.41 30.03
CA LYS A 424 -0.27 12.93 28.66
C LYS A 424 -0.43 11.81 27.64
N VAL A 425 -1.06 12.18 26.52
CA VAL A 425 -1.05 11.37 25.30
C VAL A 425 -0.02 11.95 24.35
N ASN A 426 0.90 11.14 23.91
CA ASN A 426 1.89 11.49 22.91
C ASN A 426 1.68 10.64 21.66
N PHE A 427 2.09 11.18 20.50
CA PHE A 427 2.09 10.49 19.23
C PHE A 427 3.52 10.41 18.70
N ARG A 428 3.86 9.29 18.06
CA ARG A 428 5.14 9.15 17.36
C ARG A 428 5.14 9.95 16.05
N LEU A 429 3.97 10.06 15.43
CA LEU A 429 3.76 10.86 14.21
C LEU A 429 4.33 12.26 14.38
N ARG A 430 5.04 12.74 13.38
CA ARG A 430 5.62 14.09 13.30
C ARG A 430 4.95 14.88 12.20
N ASP A 431 5.04 16.21 12.28
CA ASP A 431 4.60 17.08 11.19
C ASP A 431 5.32 16.73 9.89
N TRP A 432 4.60 16.79 8.81
CA TRP A 432 5.10 16.43 7.49
C TRP A 432 5.92 17.58 6.89
N GLY A 433 7.25 17.43 6.82
CA GLY A 433 8.16 18.39 6.20
C GLY A 433 8.06 18.32 4.67
N ILE A 434 7.62 19.42 4.06
CA ILE A 434 7.31 19.45 2.62
C ILE A 434 8.36 20.18 1.78
N SER A 435 9.32 20.89 2.35
CA SER A 435 10.35 21.62 1.61
C SER A 435 11.36 20.71 0.94
N ARG A 436 11.60 20.92 -0.35
CA ARG A 436 12.64 20.22 -1.13
C ARG A 436 13.49 21.23 -1.90
N GLN A 437 14.81 21.10 -1.81
CA GLN A 437 15.78 21.96 -2.46
C GLN A 437 16.00 21.47 -3.91
N ARG A 438 14.92 21.47 -4.70
CA ARG A 438 14.85 20.93 -6.05
C ARG A 438 14.13 21.88 -7.01
N TYR A 439 14.43 21.75 -8.30
CA TYR A 439 13.77 22.49 -9.36
C TYR A 439 12.47 21.82 -9.80
N TRP A 440 12.50 20.50 -10.11
CA TRP A 440 11.37 19.80 -10.70
C TRP A 440 10.37 19.37 -9.64
N GLY A 441 9.56 20.33 -9.20
CA GLY A 441 8.52 20.19 -8.18
C GLY A 441 7.62 21.41 -8.16
N CYS A 442 6.49 21.32 -7.44
CA CYS A 442 5.56 22.43 -7.28
C CYS A 442 6.21 23.57 -6.45
N PRO A 443 6.40 24.79 -6.97
CA PRO A 443 6.94 25.91 -6.19
C PRO A 443 6.03 26.26 -5.01
N ILE A 444 6.61 26.50 -3.84
CA ILE A 444 5.90 26.99 -2.66
C ILE A 444 5.56 28.48 -2.86
N PRO A 445 4.28 28.90 -2.88
CA PRO A 445 3.86 30.25 -3.27
C PRO A 445 4.02 31.26 -2.13
N MET A 446 5.24 31.43 -1.63
CA MET A 446 5.56 32.36 -0.54
C MET A 446 6.69 33.31 -0.94
N ILE A 447 6.74 34.48 -0.28
CA ILE A 447 7.71 35.54 -0.52
C ILE A 447 8.34 35.95 0.81
N HIS A 448 9.67 36.09 0.79
CA HIS A 448 10.47 36.57 1.93
C HIS A 448 10.79 38.05 1.77
N CYS A 449 10.24 38.88 2.63
CA CYS A 449 10.48 40.32 2.69
C CYS A 449 11.20 40.66 3.99
N GLU A 450 12.20 41.52 3.94
CA GLU A 450 12.95 41.92 5.14
C GLU A 450 12.08 42.70 6.14
N ASP A 451 11.12 43.51 5.66
CA ASP A 451 10.26 44.31 6.52
C ASP A 451 8.97 43.61 6.95
N CYS A 452 8.33 42.85 6.03
CA CYS A 452 7.04 42.22 6.27
C CYS A 452 7.18 40.74 6.75
N GLY A 453 8.37 40.18 6.75
CA GLY A 453 8.60 38.78 7.02
C GLY A 453 8.17 37.87 5.85
N VAL A 454 7.59 36.72 6.16
CA VAL A 454 7.15 35.76 5.14
C VAL A 454 5.69 36.04 4.80
N VAL A 455 5.42 36.34 3.54
CA VAL A 455 4.08 36.74 3.04
C VAL A 455 3.64 35.80 1.90
N PRO A 456 2.35 35.44 1.80
CA PRO A 456 1.86 34.63 0.69
C PRO A 456 1.85 35.41 -0.63
N VAL A 457 2.05 34.69 -1.73
CA VAL A 457 1.75 35.23 -3.06
C VAL A 457 0.22 35.45 -3.15
N PRO A 458 -0.25 36.60 -3.61
CA PRO A 458 -1.68 36.81 -3.79
C PRO A 458 -2.30 35.76 -4.71
N LYS A 459 -3.48 35.22 -4.37
CA LYS A 459 -4.13 34.18 -5.20
C LYS A 459 -4.33 34.61 -6.65
N ALA A 460 -4.54 35.92 -6.88
CA ALA A 460 -4.68 36.48 -8.22
C ALA A 460 -3.39 36.44 -9.07
N ASP A 461 -2.22 36.30 -8.41
CA ASP A 461 -0.90 36.25 -9.05
C ASP A 461 -0.42 34.81 -9.24
N LEU A 462 -1.21 33.83 -8.84
CA LEU A 462 -0.92 32.41 -9.13
C LEU A 462 -1.19 32.09 -10.61
N PRO A 463 -0.50 31.12 -11.18
CA PRO A 463 0.51 30.25 -10.55
C PRO A 463 1.91 30.87 -10.50
N VAL A 464 2.66 30.54 -9.45
CA VAL A 464 4.11 30.72 -9.46
C VAL A 464 4.68 29.63 -10.37
N LYS A 465 5.05 29.98 -11.60
CA LYS A 465 5.57 29.04 -12.60
C LYS A 465 7.06 28.77 -12.42
N LEU A 466 7.47 27.54 -12.70
CA LEU A 466 8.89 27.19 -12.85
C LEU A 466 9.48 27.93 -14.06
N PRO A 467 10.70 28.50 -13.95
CA PRO A 467 11.39 29.07 -15.11
C PRO A 467 11.88 27.96 -16.03
N ASP A 468 11.79 28.16 -17.35
CA ASP A 468 12.29 27.18 -18.32
C ASP A 468 13.82 27.39 -18.59
N ASP A 469 14.38 28.55 -18.25
CA ASP A 469 15.79 28.93 -18.45
C ASP A 469 16.67 28.60 -17.23
N VAL A 470 16.73 27.33 -16.88
CA VAL A 470 17.54 26.80 -15.75
C VAL A 470 18.72 25.99 -16.23
N GLU A 471 19.83 26.09 -15.50
CA GLU A 471 21.05 25.33 -15.74
C GLU A 471 21.23 24.25 -14.68
N PHE A 472 21.54 23.02 -15.15
CA PHE A 472 21.82 21.84 -14.32
C PHE A 472 23.32 21.47 -14.35
N ASP A 473 24.17 22.48 -14.38
CA ASP A 473 25.64 22.34 -14.51
C ASP A 473 26.35 21.91 -13.22
N ARG A 474 25.69 22.07 -12.08
CA ARG A 474 26.23 21.79 -10.74
C ARG A 474 25.13 21.38 -9.74
N PRO A 475 25.48 20.62 -8.68
CA PRO A 475 24.57 20.25 -7.62
C PRO A 475 23.94 21.45 -6.89
N GLY A 476 22.83 21.21 -6.21
CA GLY A 476 22.09 22.18 -5.41
C GLY A 476 20.90 22.77 -6.14
N ASN A 477 20.11 23.61 -5.46
CA ASN A 477 18.85 24.13 -5.95
C ASN A 477 19.03 25.16 -7.10
N PRO A 478 18.62 24.86 -8.35
CA PRO A 478 18.72 25.82 -9.44
C PRO A 478 17.86 27.06 -9.24
N LEU A 479 16.72 26.98 -8.53
CA LEU A 479 15.82 28.11 -8.29
C LEU A 479 16.47 29.15 -7.37
N ASP A 480 17.24 28.72 -6.36
CA ASP A 480 17.91 29.63 -5.43
C ASP A 480 19.00 30.46 -6.11
N ARG A 481 19.63 29.92 -7.15
CA ARG A 481 20.67 30.63 -7.89
C ARG A 481 20.20 31.29 -9.19
N HIS A 482 18.88 31.21 -9.49
CA HIS A 482 18.31 31.80 -10.69
C HIS A 482 18.43 33.33 -10.65
N PRO A 483 18.99 33.99 -11.69
CA PRO A 483 19.35 35.41 -11.65
C PRO A 483 18.17 36.36 -11.51
N THR A 484 17.00 35.98 -12.04
CA THR A 484 15.81 36.85 -12.08
C THR A 484 14.61 36.26 -11.37
N TRP A 485 14.30 34.96 -11.53
CA TRP A 485 13.05 34.35 -11.06
C TRP A 485 12.80 34.51 -9.54
N ARG A 486 13.84 34.43 -8.73
CA ARG A 486 13.72 34.54 -7.26
C ARG A 486 13.47 35.98 -6.78
N HIS A 487 13.73 37.00 -7.61
CA HIS A 487 13.61 38.42 -7.24
C HIS A 487 12.22 38.92 -7.59
N VAL A 488 11.52 39.48 -6.61
CA VAL A 488 10.16 40.01 -6.77
C VAL A 488 9.93 41.24 -5.92
N LYS A 489 8.81 41.88 -6.12
CA LYS A 489 8.34 42.90 -5.19
C LYS A 489 7.44 42.28 -4.12
N CYS A 490 7.59 42.73 -2.87
CA CYS A 490 6.69 42.33 -1.79
C CYS A 490 5.27 42.83 -2.08
N PRO A 491 4.24 41.95 -2.06
CA PRO A 491 2.87 42.38 -2.34
C PRO A 491 2.27 43.28 -1.24
N GLN A 492 2.86 43.30 -0.03
CA GLN A 492 2.39 44.12 1.06
C GLN A 492 3.01 45.53 1.09
N CYS A 493 4.31 45.66 0.89
CA CYS A 493 5.00 46.91 1.02
C CYS A 493 5.66 47.46 -0.28
N GLY A 494 5.68 46.69 -1.36
CA GLY A 494 6.24 47.05 -2.67
C GLY A 494 7.76 47.05 -2.74
N LYS A 495 8.49 46.73 -1.66
CA LYS A 495 9.96 46.69 -1.61
C LYS A 495 10.47 45.42 -2.30
N ASP A 496 11.79 45.40 -2.55
CA ASP A 496 12.46 44.20 -3.07
C ASP A 496 12.34 43.07 -2.06
N ALA A 497 12.03 41.89 -2.59
CA ALA A 497 11.82 40.68 -1.83
C ALA A 497 12.27 39.45 -2.63
N ARG A 498 12.22 38.27 -2.04
CA ARG A 498 12.62 37.03 -2.66
C ARG A 498 11.50 36.01 -2.61
N ARG A 499 11.28 35.30 -3.73
CA ARG A 499 10.44 34.11 -3.70
C ARG A 499 11.03 33.03 -2.81
N GLU A 500 10.18 32.20 -2.24
CA GLU A 500 10.59 30.88 -1.74
C GLU A 500 11.17 30.09 -2.90
N THR A 501 12.30 29.44 -2.68
CA THR A 501 13.01 28.65 -3.70
C THR A 501 12.90 27.16 -3.50
N ASP A 502 12.38 26.71 -2.37
CA ASP A 502 12.03 25.33 -2.15
C ASP A 502 10.76 24.96 -2.94
N THR A 503 10.72 23.73 -3.42
CA THR A 503 9.52 23.11 -4.00
C THR A 503 8.89 22.16 -2.99
N MET A 504 7.65 21.81 -3.22
CA MET A 504 6.94 20.85 -2.35
C MET A 504 7.43 19.44 -2.58
N ASP A 505 7.40 18.64 -1.54
CA ASP A 505 7.51 17.18 -1.62
C ASP A 505 6.51 16.62 -2.64
N THR A 506 6.94 15.70 -3.50
CA THR A 506 6.09 15.13 -4.54
C THR A 506 4.92 14.29 -4.00
N PHE A 507 4.99 13.84 -2.74
CA PHE A 507 3.82 13.25 -2.10
C PHE A 507 2.66 14.25 -1.88
N VAL A 508 2.94 15.55 -1.91
CA VAL A 508 1.87 16.57 -1.93
C VAL A 508 1.06 16.46 -3.23
N ASP A 509 1.76 16.25 -4.36
CA ASP A 509 1.13 16.12 -5.67
C ASP A 509 0.16 14.94 -5.72
N SER A 510 0.55 13.79 -5.16
CA SER A 510 -0.26 12.57 -5.14
C SER A 510 -1.30 12.53 -4.01
N SER A 511 -1.30 13.48 -3.08
CA SER A 511 -2.20 13.43 -1.92
C SER A 511 -3.62 13.91 -2.19
N TRP A 512 -3.92 14.46 -3.37
CA TRP A 512 -5.23 15.00 -3.71
C TRP A 512 -5.70 14.75 -5.16
N TYR A 513 -4.88 14.11 -5.99
CA TYR A 513 -5.15 13.87 -7.41
C TYR A 513 -6.46 13.11 -7.66
N PHE A 514 -6.84 12.19 -6.76
CA PHE A 514 -8.11 11.47 -6.80
C PHE A 514 -9.31 12.41 -6.72
N ALA A 515 -9.21 13.52 -5.98
CA ALA A 515 -10.23 14.56 -5.94
C ALA A 515 -10.23 15.39 -7.24
N ARG A 516 -9.05 15.71 -7.78
CA ARG A 516 -8.93 16.47 -9.04
C ARG A 516 -9.54 15.71 -10.23
N PHE A 517 -9.43 14.40 -10.30
CA PHE A 517 -10.04 13.60 -11.37
C PHE A 517 -11.56 13.73 -11.45
N THR A 518 -12.23 14.11 -10.36
CA THR A 518 -13.69 14.28 -10.37
C THR A 518 -14.16 15.43 -11.26
N ALA A 519 -13.33 16.47 -11.42
CA ALA A 519 -13.56 17.62 -12.30
C ALA A 519 -12.23 18.30 -12.69
N PRO A 520 -11.38 17.70 -13.54
CA PRO A 520 -10.05 18.24 -13.85
C PRO A 520 -10.08 19.58 -14.59
N TRP A 521 -11.21 19.95 -15.16
CA TRP A 521 -11.47 21.25 -15.84
C TRP A 521 -11.90 22.38 -14.91
N ALA A 522 -12.12 22.10 -13.62
CA ALA A 522 -12.56 23.12 -12.68
C ALA A 522 -11.48 24.19 -12.48
N ASN A 523 -11.92 25.46 -12.34
CA ASN A 523 -11.03 26.58 -12.07
C ASN A 523 -10.52 26.62 -10.62
N GLU A 524 -11.20 25.94 -9.71
CA GLU A 524 -10.81 25.69 -8.33
C GLU A 524 -10.11 24.33 -8.20
N PRO A 525 -9.46 24.03 -7.06
CA PRO A 525 -8.86 22.72 -6.83
C PRO A 525 -9.81 21.55 -7.07
N THR A 526 -11.05 21.68 -6.66
CA THR A 526 -12.16 20.76 -6.91
C THR A 526 -13.41 21.49 -7.35
N ASP A 527 -14.35 20.78 -7.94
CA ASP A 527 -15.78 21.11 -7.91
C ASP A 527 -16.36 20.35 -6.70
N PRO A 528 -16.76 21.04 -5.59
CA PRO A 528 -17.21 20.34 -4.38
C PRO A 528 -18.40 19.42 -4.60
N LYS A 529 -19.31 19.74 -5.54
CA LYS A 529 -20.43 18.89 -5.89
C LYS A 529 -19.94 17.60 -6.54
N ALA A 530 -19.12 17.71 -7.57
CA ALA A 530 -18.56 16.55 -8.26
C ALA A 530 -17.69 15.72 -7.31
N ALA A 531 -16.84 16.36 -6.50
CA ALA A 531 -16.00 15.68 -5.52
C ALA A 531 -16.85 14.86 -4.53
N ASN A 532 -17.89 15.46 -3.94
CA ASN A 532 -18.74 14.77 -2.95
C ASN A 532 -19.63 13.68 -3.57
N GLU A 533 -19.93 13.76 -4.88
CA GLU A 533 -20.69 12.72 -5.58
C GLU A 533 -19.84 11.50 -5.98
N TRP A 534 -18.57 11.69 -6.29
CA TRP A 534 -17.67 10.63 -6.72
C TRP A 534 -16.88 9.99 -5.57
N LEU A 535 -16.46 10.79 -4.57
CA LEU A 535 -15.64 10.32 -3.47
C LEU A 535 -16.51 9.74 -2.32
N ALA A 536 -16.00 8.85 -1.47
CA ALA A 536 -14.63 8.29 -1.55
C ALA A 536 -14.49 7.35 -2.75
N VAL A 537 -13.24 7.19 -3.25
CA VAL A 537 -12.94 6.18 -4.29
C VAL A 537 -13.45 4.81 -3.84
N ASP A 538 -14.33 4.18 -4.62
CA ASP A 538 -14.95 2.90 -4.23
C ASP A 538 -13.93 1.77 -4.18
N GLN A 539 -13.03 1.68 -5.16
CA GLN A 539 -11.95 0.70 -5.19
C GLN A 539 -10.63 1.37 -5.58
N TYR A 540 -9.70 1.42 -4.62
CA TYR A 540 -8.34 1.92 -4.82
C TYR A 540 -7.35 0.75 -4.83
N ILE A 541 -6.43 0.73 -5.80
CA ILE A 541 -5.49 -0.39 -6.00
C ILE A 541 -4.07 0.15 -6.09
N GLY A 542 -3.14 -0.40 -5.29
CA GLY A 542 -1.75 0.03 -5.33
C GLY A 542 -0.83 -0.76 -4.41
N GLY A 543 0.44 -0.38 -4.36
CA GLY A 543 1.46 -1.08 -3.58
C GLY A 543 1.37 -0.84 -2.07
N ILE A 544 1.62 -1.87 -1.28
CA ILE A 544 1.63 -1.78 0.19
C ILE A 544 2.74 -0.87 0.73
N GLU A 545 3.79 -0.61 -0.06
CA GLU A 545 4.88 0.30 0.28
C GLU A 545 4.41 1.72 0.58
N HIS A 546 3.23 2.09 0.11
CA HIS A 546 2.61 3.39 0.33
C HIS A 546 1.77 3.49 1.61
N ALA A 547 1.72 2.44 2.44
CA ALA A 547 0.85 2.36 3.63
C ALA A 547 1.02 3.55 4.59
N ILE A 548 2.26 3.97 4.88
CA ILE A 548 2.60 5.07 5.79
C ILE A 548 3.09 6.33 5.06
N LEU A 549 3.09 6.32 3.74
CA LEU A 549 3.46 7.44 2.85
C LEU A 549 2.20 8.03 2.23
N HIS A 550 2.02 7.81 0.92
CA HIS A 550 0.90 8.33 0.13
C HIS A 550 -0.47 8.08 0.77
N LEU A 551 -0.76 6.88 1.30
CA LEU A 551 -2.06 6.56 1.89
C LEU A 551 -2.35 7.37 3.16
N LEU A 552 -1.36 7.55 4.03
CA LEU A 552 -1.50 8.36 5.24
C LEU A 552 -1.64 9.84 4.90
N TYR A 553 -0.81 10.33 3.96
CA TYR A 553 -0.85 11.72 3.52
C TYR A 553 -2.15 12.07 2.79
N SER A 554 -2.69 11.17 1.96
CA SER A 554 -4.01 11.36 1.32
C SER A 554 -5.13 11.47 2.35
N ARG A 555 -5.10 10.70 3.43
CA ARG A 555 -6.06 10.77 4.53
C ARG A 555 -5.98 12.11 5.26
N PHE A 556 -4.78 12.61 5.51
CA PHE A 556 -4.56 13.95 6.06
C PHE A 556 -5.07 15.02 5.10
N PHE A 557 -4.67 14.96 3.83
CA PHE A 557 -5.05 15.96 2.81
C PHE A 557 -6.56 16.07 2.65
N THR A 558 -7.27 14.94 2.66
CA THR A 558 -8.73 14.90 2.60
C THR A 558 -9.34 15.68 3.77
N ARG A 559 -8.81 15.54 4.98
CA ARG A 559 -9.25 16.32 6.16
C ARG A 559 -8.95 17.81 6.00
N ALA A 560 -7.76 18.14 5.56
CA ALA A 560 -7.37 19.52 5.31
C ALA A 560 -8.25 20.19 4.24
N MET A 561 -8.54 19.49 3.15
CA MET A 561 -9.45 19.93 2.11
C MET A 561 -10.90 20.09 2.60
N ARG A 562 -11.36 19.21 3.50
CA ARG A 562 -12.66 19.35 4.15
C ARG A 562 -12.72 20.61 5.00
N GLU A 563 -11.71 20.89 5.81
CA GLU A 563 -11.65 22.10 6.64
C GLU A 563 -11.57 23.40 5.85
N THR A 564 -11.09 23.32 4.61
CA THR A 564 -10.99 24.45 3.69
C THR A 564 -12.12 24.51 2.66
N GLY A 565 -13.12 23.60 2.76
CA GLY A 565 -14.37 23.67 2.00
C GLY A 565 -14.31 23.12 0.58
N HIS A 566 -13.26 22.35 0.23
CA HIS A 566 -13.11 21.77 -1.10
C HIS A 566 -13.88 20.45 -1.28
N LEU A 567 -14.22 19.76 -0.19
CA LEU A 567 -15.01 18.54 -0.15
C LEU A 567 -15.58 18.32 1.26
N ASP A 568 -16.46 17.32 1.43
CA ASP A 568 -17.17 17.08 2.69
C ASP A 568 -17.06 15.62 3.16
N LEU A 569 -15.85 15.06 3.12
CA LEU A 569 -15.57 13.69 3.60
C LEU A 569 -14.24 13.66 4.37
N ALA A 570 -14.04 12.60 5.17
CA ALA A 570 -12.84 12.43 5.98
C ALA A 570 -11.85 11.41 5.39
N GLU A 571 -12.34 10.44 4.61
CA GLU A 571 -11.51 9.38 4.06
C GLU A 571 -11.55 9.39 2.53
N PRO A 572 -10.39 9.32 1.87
CA PRO A 572 -10.30 9.40 0.41
C PRO A 572 -10.72 8.11 -0.31
N PHE A 573 -10.50 6.96 0.33
CA PHE A 573 -10.67 5.63 -0.28
C PHE A 573 -11.55 4.77 0.60
N LYS A 574 -12.67 4.29 0.04
CA LYS A 574 -13.60 3.36 0.70
C LYS A 574 -12.99 1.97 0.77
N GLY A 575 -12.67 1.40 -0.39
CA GLY A 575 -12.00 0.11 -0.53
C GLY A 575 -10.55 0.28 -0.95
N LEU A 576 -9.65 -0.42 -0.28
CA LEU A 576 -8.24 -0.48 -0.64
C LEU A 576 -7.83 -1.92 -0.92
N PHE A 577 -7.18 -2.12 -2.04
CA PHE A 577 -6.55 -3.40 -2.37
C PHE A 577 -5.05 -3.23 -2.59
N THR A 578 -4.25 -4.07 -1.90
CA THR A 578 -2.79 -4.08 -2.09
C THR A 578 -2.39 -5.33 -2.84
N GLN A 579 -2.01 -5.15 -4.11
CA GLN A 579 -1.58 -6.27 -4.96
C GLN A 579 -0.18 -6.76 -4.59
N GLY A 580 0.05 -8.07 -4.82
CA GLY A 580 1.37 -8.64 -4.81
C GLY A 580 2.23 -8.15 -5.99
N MET A 581 3.52 -8.22 -5.84
CA MET A 581 4.48 -7.77 -6.86
C MET A 581 4.64 -8.79 -7.98
N VAL A 582 5.07 -8.34 -9.15
CA VAL A 582 5.61 -9.23 -10.17
C VAL A 582 7.10 -9.34 -9.92
N VAL A 583 7.56 -10.58 -9.73
CA VAL A 583 8.94 -10.93 -9.44
C VAL A 583 9.58 -11.69 -10.60
N HIS A 584 10.87 -11.55 -10.73
CA HIS A 584 11.67 -12.29 -11.70
C HIS A 584 13.05 -12.59 -11.13
N GLU A 585 13.66 -13.65 -11.60
CA GLU A 585 15.06 -13.95 -11.29
C GLU A 585 15.98 -12.82 -11.74
N THR A 586 17.09 -12.66 -11.04
CA THR A 586 18.13 -11.72 -11.43
C THR A 586 19.31 -12.48 -12.05
N TYR A 587 19.93 -11.88 -13.04
CA TYR A 587 21.10 -12.49 -13.73
C TYR A 587 22.29 -11.56 -13.63
N ARG A 588 23.44 -12.09 -13.25
CA ARG A 588 24.66 -11.30 -13.09
C ARG A 588 25.88 -12.03 -13.62
N VAL A 589 26.73 -11.31 -14.38
CA VAL A 589 28.07 -11.76 -14.76
C VAL A 589 29.11 -11.00 -13.95
N GLY A 590 30.11 -11.72 -13.42
CA GLY A 590 31.16 -11.15 -12.58
C GLY A 590 30.93 -11.35 -11.07
N SER A 591 31.77 -10.69 -10.25
CA SER A 591 31.71 -10.84 -8.78
C SER A 591 30.58 -10.03 -8.12
N ALA A 592 30.31 -10.33 -6.85
CA ALA A 592 29.30 -9.60 -6.06
C ALA A 592 29.57 -8.09 -5.98
N SER A 593 30.82 -7.67 -5.99
CA SER A 593 31.23 -6.26 -5.86
C SER A 593 31.35 -5.50 -7.19
N ASN A 594 31.63 -6.20 -8.30
CA ASN A 594 31.87 -5.59 -9.62
C ASN A 594 31.09 -6.26 -10.76
N GLY A 595 30.05 -7.04 -10.41
CA GLY A 595 29.26 -7.73 -11.41
C GLY A 595 28.30 -6.82 -12.16
N ARG A 596 28.06 -7.16 -13.43
CA ARG A 596 27.12 -6.48 -14.32
C ARG A 596 25.80 -7.27 -14.37
N TRP A 597 24.69 -6.56 -14.13
CA TRP A 597 23.35 -7.13 -14.29
C TRP A 597 22.99 -7.32 -15.76
N LEU A 598 22.30 -8.42 -16.05
CA LEU A 598 21.79 -8.74 -17.38
C LEU A 598 20.28 -8.75 -17.39
N ALA A 599 19.70 -8.28 -18.49
CA ALA A 599 18.26 -8.44 -18.74
C ALA A 599 17.92 -9.90 -19.09
N PRO A 600 16.68 -10.36 -18.83
CA PRO A 600 16.25 -11.70 -19.22
C PRO A 600 16.48 -11.99 -20.72
N THR A 601 16.30 -11.00 -21.58
CA THR A 601 16.54 -11.09 -23.04
C THR A 601 18.02 -11.17 -23.42
N GLU A 602 18.94 -10.84 -22.51
CA GLU A 602 20.40 -10.97 -22.71
C GLU A 602 20.93 -12.34 -22.30
N VAL A 603 20.07 -13.23 -21.74
CA VAL A 603 20.44 -14.51 -21.15
C VAL A 603 19.72 -15.66 -21.86
N ARG A 604 20.46 -16.76 -22.13
CA ARG A 604 19.91 -18.04 -22.52
C ARG A 604 20.00 -19.03 -21.37
N LEU A 605 18.86 -19.63 -21.02
CA LEU A 605 18.79 -20.67 -20.01
C LEU A 605 18.98 -22.03 -20.66
N GLU A 606 19.85 -22.84 -20.06
CA GLU A 606 20.13 -24.23 -20.48
C GLU A 606 19.95 -25.17 -19.27
N ASP A 607 19.38 -26.33 -19.52
CA ASP A 607 19.37 -27.41 -18.54
C ASP A 607 20.57 -28.35 -18.82
N VAL A 608 21.48 -28.42 -17.90
CA VAL A 608 22.67 -29.28 -18.00
C VAL A 608 22.67 -30.25 -16.82
N GLY A 609 22.24 -31.45 -17.07
CA GLY A 609 22.22 -32.51 -16.05
C GLY A 609 21.26 -32.27 -14.90
N GLY A 610 20.09 -31.66 -15.18
CA GLY A 610 19.04 -31.31 -14.20
C GLY A 610 19.36 -30.05 -13.37
N LYS A 611 20.34 -29.25 -13.78
CA LYS A 611 20.66 -27.94 -13.20
C LYS A 611 20.49 -26.85 -14.24
N ARG A 612 19.73 -25.82 -13.90
CA ARG A 612 19.58 -24.63 -14.74
C ARG A 612 20.88 -23.84 -14.76
N ARG A 613 21.29 -23.43 -15.93
CA ARG A 613 22.46 -22.60 -16.18
C ARG A 613 22.07 -21.42 -17.05
N ALA A 614 22.50 -20.23 -16.66
CA ALA A 614 22.30 -19.03 -17.43
C ALA A 614 23.58 -18.67 -18.18
N ILE A 615 23.46 -18.35 -19.48
CA ILE A 615 24.57 -17.96 -20.32
C ILE A 615 24.24 -16.64 -20.99
N GLU A 616 25.12 -15.66 -20.86
CA GLU A 616 25.01 -14.39 -21.59
C GLU A 616 25.12 -14.64 -23.10
N ILE A 617 24.14 -14.20 -23.86
CA ILE A 617 24.05 -14.46 -25.30
C ILE A 617 25.20 -13.80 -26.06
N ALA A 618 25.59 -12.58 -25.66
CA ALA A 618 26.59 -11.79 -26.36
C ALA A 618 28.03 -12.30 -26.19
N THR A 619 28.38 -12.81 -24.99
CA THR A 619 29.76 -13.20 -24.68
C THR A 619 29.96 -14.72 -24.51
N GLY A 620 28.88 -15.47 -24.26
CA GLY A 620 28.95 -16.86 -23.90
C GLY A 620 29.40 -17.12 -22.44
N GLU A 621 29.55 -16.09 -21.62
CA GLU A 621 29.91 -16.22 -20.23
C GLU A 621 28.74 -16.77 -19.39
N THR A 622 29.07 -17.54 -18.36
CA THR A 622 28.07 -18.05 -17.41
C THR A 622 27.65 -16.92 -16.48
N ALA A 623 26.36 -16.67 -16.43
CA ALA A 623 25.75 -15.73 -15.47
C ALA A 623 25.29 -16.48 -14.21
N GLU A 624 25.43 -15.83 -13.07
CA GLU A 624 24.84 -16.26 -11.81
C GLU A 624 23.32 -16.04 -11.89
N ILE A 625 22.53 -17.06 -11.53
CA ILE A 625 21.08 -16.96 -11.33
C ILE A 625 20.88 -16.57 -9.86
N GLY A 626 20.38 -15.34 -9.63
CA GLY A 626 20.07 -14.86 -8.29
C GLY A 626 18.65 -15.21 -7.84
N SER A 627 18.24 -14.68 -6.70
CA SER A 627 16.90 -14.87 -6.14
C SER A 627 15.81 -14.22 -6.99
N LEU A 628 14.58 -14.71 -6.78
CA LEU A 628 13.37 -14.03 -7.25
C LEU A 628 13.21 -12.70 -6.49
N GLU A 629 13.20 -11.61 -7.22
CA GLU A 629 13.09 -10.27 -6.65
C GLU A 629 12.09 -9.42 -7.41
N LYS A 630 11.58 -8.37 -6.74
CA LYS A 630 10.78 -7.34 -7.40
C LYS A 630 11.50 -6.85 -8.65
N MET A 631 10.77 -6.76 -9.76
CA MET A 631 11.32 -6.22 -11.00
C MET A 631 11.80 -4.78 -10.82
N SER A 632 13.03 -4.51 -11.21
CA SER A 632 13.64 -3.19 -11.12
C SER A 632 14.56 -2.90 -12.30
N LYS A 633 14.57 -1.65 -12.77
CA LYS A 633 15.45 -1.21 -13.86
C LYS A 633 16.94 -1.28 -13.45
N SER A 634 17.26 -1.07 -12.19
CA SER A 634 18.63 -1.12 -11.66
C SER A 634 19.24 -2.51 -11.73
N LYS A 635 18.42 -3.56 -11.51
CA LYS A 635 18.84 -4.96 -11.62
C LYS A 635 18.55 -5.57 -12.99
N LYS A 636 17.98 -4.81 -13.91
CA LYS A 636 17.59 -5.22 -15.27
C LYS A 636 16.69 -6.46 -15.32
N ASN A 637 16.05 -6.87 -14.24
CA ASN A 637 15.17 -8.04 -14.21
C ASN A 637 13.72 -7.72 -14.61
N THR A 638 13.53 -6.71 -15.45
CA THR A 638 12.21 -6.29 -15.95
C THR A 638 11.88 -7.00 -17.25
N VAL A 639 10.59 -7.36 -17.41
CA VAL A 639 10.01 -7.87 -18.65
C VAL A 639 9.15 -6.75 -19.24
N SER A 640 9.35 -6.45 -20.52
CA SER A 640 8.54 -5.46 -21.22
C SER A 640 7.17 -6.05 -21.59
N PRO A 641 6.06 -5.35 -21.32
CA PRO A 641 4.75 -5.76 -21.83
C PRO A 641 4.71 -5.88 -23.36
N GLU A 642 5.51 -5.07 -24.09
CA GLU A 642 5.59 -5.09 -25.56
C GLU A 642 6.06 -6.45 -26.09
N ASP A 643 7.05 -7.07 -25.42
CA ASP A 643 7.56 -8.39 -25.84
C ASP A 643 6.43 -9.45 -25.82
N ILE A 644 5.45 -9.27 -24.93
CA ILE A 644 4.32 -10.17 -24.78
C ILE A 644 3.19 -9.79 -25.74
N THR A 645 2.84 -8.51 -25.81
CA THR A 645 1.74 -8.05 -26.67
C THR A 645 2.06 -8.26 -28.14
N ASP A 646 3.31 -8.06 -28.55
CA ASP A 646 3.78 -8.33 -29.92
C ASP A 646 3.77 -9.82 -30.26
N GLY A 647 4.04 -10.69 -29.31
CA GLY A 647 4.06 -12.15 -29.49
C GLY A 647 2.69 -12.81 -29.36
N TYR A 648 1.93 -12.44 -28.35
CA TYR A 648 0.73 -13.15 -27.93
C TYR A 648 -0.54 -12.31 -27.83
N GLY A 649 -0.44 -10.97 -27.87
CA GLY A 649 -1.54 -10.03 -27.70
C GLY A 649 -1.76 -9.56 -26.26
N ALA A 650 -2.46 -8.43 -26.10
CA ALA A 650 -2.72 -7.82 -24.80
C ALA A 650 -3.61 -8.69 -23.91
N ASP A 651 -4.64 -9.33 -24.48
CA ASP A 651 -5.54 -10.21 -23.74
C ASP A 651 -4.82 -11.40 -23.09
N THR A 652 -3.76 -11.91 -23.72
CA THR A 652 -2.91 -12.96 -23.15
C THR A 652 -2.15 -12.47 -21.90
N ALA A 653 -1.57 -11.27 -21.97
CA ALA A 653 -0.87 -10.67 -20.84
C ALA A 653 -1.83 -10.43 -19.65
N ARG A 654 -3.01 -9.87 -19.93
CA ARG A 654 -4.07 -9.61 -18.94
C ARG A 654 -4.52 -10.91 -18.25
N TRP A 655 -4.80 -11.94 -19.01
CA TRP A 655 -5.23 -13.25 -18.50
C TRP A 655 -4.17 -13.88 -17.60
N PHE A 656 -2.93 -13.91 -18.06
CA PHE A 656 -1.83 -14.49 -17.29
C PHE A 656 -1.64 -13.79 -15.95
N MET A 657 -1.63 -12.45 -15.94
CA MET A 657 -1.42 -11.66 -14.70
C MET A 657 -2.45 -11.93 -13.61
N LEU A 658 -3.64 -12.39 -13.97
CA LEU A 658 -4.73 -12.62 -13.03
C LEU A 658 -5.01 -14.09 -12.73
N SER A 659 -4.43 -15.04 -13.50
CA SER A 659 -4.77 -16.46 -13.43
C SER A 659 -3.93 -17.26 -12.47
N ASP A 660 -2.66 -16.89 -12.28
CA ASP A 660 -1.64 -17.76 -11.66
C ASP A 660 -1.80 -17.89 -10.14
N SER A 661 -1.99 -16.76 -9.45
CA SER A 661 -2.00 -16.72 -8.00
C SER A 661 -3.06 -15.76 -7.46
N PRO A 662 -3.44 -15.88 -6.17
CA PRO A 662 -4.23 -14.86 -5.50
C PRO A 662 -3.62 -13.48 -5.72
N PRO A 663 -4.44 -12.45 -6.00
CA PRO A 663 -3.92 -11.13 -6.41
C PRO A 663 -3.10 -10.43 -5.32
N GLU A 664 -3.23 -10.81 -4.04
CA GLU A 664 -2.43 -10.31 -2.92
C GLU A 664 -1.02 -10.90 -2.86
N ARG A 665 -0.78 -12.03 -3.54
CA ARG A 665 0.51 -12.72 -3.56
C ARG A 665 1.35 -12.26 -4.73
N ASP A 666 2.65 -12.35 -4.55
CA ASP A 666 3.60 -12.14 -5.65
C ASP A 666 3.40 -13.20 -6.74
N VAL A 667 3.61 -12.79 -7.98
CA VAL A 667 3.56 -13.66 -9.15
C VAL A 667 4.93 -13.69 -9.82
N GLU A 668 5.40 -14.90 -10.12
CA GLU A 668 6.60 -15.09 -10.93
C GLU A 668 6.23 -15.00 -12.41
N TRP A 669 6.93 -14.15 -13.15
CA TRP A 669 6.80 -14.14 -14.60
C TRP A 669 7.46 -15.37 -15.20
N THR A 670 6.72 -16.12 -16.04
CA THR A 670 7.24 -17.26 -16.80
C THR A 670 6.70 -17.24 -18.23
N ASP A 671 7.56 -17.54 -19.22
CA ASP A 671 7.17 -17.63 -20.62
C ASP A 671 6.16 -18.78 -20.88
N ASP A 672 6.30 -19.88 -20.16
CA ASP A 672 5.38 -21.03 -20.23
C ASP A 672 3.97 -20.67 -19.79
N GLY A 673 3.85 -19.81 -18.77
CA GLY A 673 2.57 -19.30 -18.29
C GLY A 673 1.88 -18.42 -19.35
N ALA A 674 2.62 -17.52 -19.98
CA ALA A 674 2.11 -16.69 -21.07
C ALA A 674 1.67 -17.56 -22.27
N ALA A 675 2.47 -18.55 -22.66
CA ALA A 675 2.10 -19.50 -23.71
C ALA A 675 0.86 -20.33 -23.33
N GLY A 676 0.68 -20.67 -22.05
CA GLY A 676 -0.52 -21.34 -21.54
C GLY A 676 -1.77 -20.49 -21.69
N ALA A 677 -1.70 -19.21 -21.30
CA ALA A 677 -2.77 -18.23 -21.47
C ALA A 677 -3.15 -18.05 -22.96
N HIS A 678 -2.15 -17.95 -23.84
CA HIS A 678 -2.38 -17.86 -25.29
C HIS A 678 -3.10 -19.09 -25.85
N ARG A 679 -2.68 -20.32 -25.44
CA ARG A 679 -3.38 -21.54 -25.84
C ARG A 679 -4.84 -21.56 -25.40
N PHE A 680 -5.14 -21.04 -24.22
CA PHE A 680 -6.52 -20.93 -23.74
C PHE A 680 -7.33 -19.91 -24.55
N MET A 681 -6.76 -18.76 -24.85
CA MET A 681 -7.40 -17.74 -25.72
C MET A 681 -7.76 -18.35 -27.10
N GLN A 682 -6.83 -19.06 -27.74
CA GLN A 682 -7.09 -19.77 -29.01
C GLN A 682 -8.15 -20.86 -28.86
N ARG A 683 -8.23 -21.52 -27.70
CA ARG A 683 -9.27 -22.51 -27.41
C ARG A 683 -10.66 -21.88 -27.34
N ILE A 684 -10.80 -20.76 -26.62
CA ILE A 684 -12.08 -20.01 -26.53
C ILE A 684 -12.53 -19.58 -27.92
N TRP A 685 -11.65 -18.94 -28.69
CA TRP A 685 -11.96 -18.56 -30.05
C TRP A 685 -12.48 -19.74 -30.90
N ARG A 686 -11.79 -20.87 -30.87
CA ARG A 686 -12.18 -22.06 -31.60
C ARG A 686 -13.55 -22.59 -31.15
N LEU A 687 -13.82 -22.66 -29.85
CA LEU A 687 -15.10 -23.11 -29.30
C LEU A 687 -16.26 -22.26 -29.84
N VAL A 688 -16.10 -20.94 -29.83
CA VAL A 688 -17.13 -20.00 -30.25
C VAL A 688 -17.27 -20.01 -31.77
N SER A 689 -16.19 -19.83 -32.50
CA SER A 689 -16.20 -19.68 -33.98
C SER A 689 -16.66 -20.95 -34.73
N THR A 690 -16.33 -22.12 -34.18
CA THR A 690 -16.77 -23.41 -34.81
C THR A 690 -18.27 -23.62 -34.67
N ALA A 691 -18.90 -23.18 -33.59
CA ALA A 691 -20.31 -23.33 -33.35
C ALA A 691 -21.15 -22.16 -33.88
N ALA A 692 -20.53 -21.01 -34.18
CA ALA A 692 -21.21 -19.75 -34.49
C ALA A 692 -22.22 -19.87 -35.65
N GLU A 693 -21.85 -20.51 -36.77
CA GLU A 693 -22.73 -20.69 -37.93
C GLU A 693 -23.98 -21.52 -37.55
N SER A 694 -23.79 -22.61 -36.78
CA SER A 694 -24.88 -23.51 -36.37
C SER A 694 -25.78 -22.91 -35.28
N LEU A 695 -25.30 -21.90 -34.59
CA LEU A 695 -26.00 -21.12 -33.55
C LEU A 695 -26.62 -19.83 -34.09
N ALA A 696 -26.34 -19.47 -35.36
CA ALA A 696 -26.90 -18.28 -35.97
C ALA A 696 -28.43 -18.34 -36.02
N GLY A 697 -29.12 -17.28 -35.53
CA GLY A 697 -30.56 -17.21 -35.43
C GLY A 697 -31.23 -18.13 -34.39
N ILE A 698 -30.45 -18.87 -33.62
CA ILE A 698 -30.98 -19.66 -32.49
C ILE A 698 -31.19 -18.72 -31.28
N ALA A 699 -32.38 -18.75 -30.71
CA ALA A 699 -32.67 -18.02 -29.49
C ALA A 699 -32.00 -18.69 -28.29
N PRO A 700 -31.39 -17.92 -27.37
CA PRO A 700 -30.86 -18.48 -26.13
C PRO A 700 -31.99 -18.99 -25.23
N ILE A 701 -31.86 -20.19 -24.66
CA ILE A 701 -32.87 -20.82 -23.82
C ILE A 701 -32.18 -21.35 -22.57
N ALA A 702 -32.63 -20.86 -21.39
CA ALA A 702 -32.22 -21.39 -20.10
C ALA A 702 -33.10 -22.59 -19.68
N GLY A 703 -32.49 -23.60 -19.05
CA GLY A 703 -33.19 -24.76 -18.52
C GLY A 703 -33.33 -25.90 -19.51
N GLY A 704 -34.26 -26.79 -19.23
CA GLY A 704 -34.51 -28.02 -20.02
C GLY A 704 -34.13 -29.28 -19.27
N GLY A 705 -34.37 -30.45 -19.92
CA GLY A 705 -33.98 -31.76 -19.40
C GLY A 705 -32.73 -32.33 -20.05
N GLY A 706 -32.17 -33.40 -19.50
CA GLY A 706 -31.00 -34.06 -20.08
C GLY A 706 -29.77 -33.18 -20.17
N GLU A 707 -29.06 -33.24 -21.32
CA GLU A 707 -27.81 -32.52 -21.53
C GLU A 707 -27.99 -30.98 -21.60
N ALA A 708 -29.11 -30.51 -22.24
CA ALA A 708 -29.44 -29.09 -22.27
C ALA A 708 -29.62 -28.51 -20.87
N GLY A 709 -30.33 -29.23 -19.99
CA GLY A 709 -30.47 -28.82 -18.58
C GLY A 709 -29.14 -28.83 -17.80
N ALA A 710 -28.26 -29.78 -18.09
CA ALA A 710 -26.94 -29.85 -17.46
C ALA A 710 -26.06 -28.66 -17.89
N VAL A 711 -26.06 -28.30 -19.18
CA VAL A 711 -25.36 -27.11 -19.69
C VAL A 711 -25.89 -25.83 -19.06
N SER A 712 -27.21 -25.63 -19.06
CA SER A 712 -27.80 -24.42 -18.45
C SER A 712 -27.50 -24.33 -16.95
N LYS A 713 -27.65 -25.44 -16.19
CA LYS A 713 -27.34 -25.45 -14.76
C LYS A 713 -25.89 -25.09 -14.48
N ALA A 714 -24.94 -25.67 -15.21
CA ALA A 714 -23.51 -25.35 -15.07
C ALA A 714 -23.22 -23.87 -15.40
N THR A 715 -23.80 -23.37 -16.48
CA THR A 715 -23.64 -21.96 -16.93
C THR A 715 -24.11 -20.99 -15.86
N HIS A 716 -25.30 -21.17 -15.30
CA HIS A 716 -25.83 -20.25 -14.29
C HIS A 716 -25.11 -20.32 -12.96
N LYS A 717 -24.65 -21.51 -12.52
CA LYS A 717 -23.80 -21.64 -11.35
C LYS A 717 -22.46 -20.92 -11.49
N ILE A 718 -21.84 -21.09 -12.66
CA ILE A 718 -20.54 -20.45 -12.94
C ILE A 718 -20.71 -18.93 -13.10
N LEU A 719 -21.75 -18.46 -13.80
CA LEU A 719 -22.09 -17.04 -13.91
C LEU A 719 -22.21 -16.36 -12.54
N LYS A 720 -22.98 -16.98 -11.62
CA LYS A 720 -23.08 -16.49 -10.24
C LYS A 720 -21.72 -16.45 -9.55
N ALA A 721 -20.98 -17.56 -9.60
CA ALA A 721 -19.70 -17.69 -8.89
C ALA A 721 -18.63 -16.72 -9.42
N VAL A 722 -18.57 -16.49 -10.75
CA VAL A 722 -17.63 -15.51 -11.35
C VAL A 722 -17.96 -14.09 -10.89
N GLY A 723 -19.25 -13.72 -10.89
CA GLY A 723 -19.66 -12.40 -10.38
C GLY A 723 -19.25 -12.18 -8.91
N GLU A 724 -19.52 -13.18 -8.05
CA GLU A 724 -19.14 -13.13 -6.63
C GLU A 724 -17.61 -13.09 -6.42
N ASP A 725 -16.84 -13.80 -7.25
CA ASP A 725 -15.37 -13.81 -7.17
C ASP A 725 -14.77 -12.48 -7.65
N ILE A 726 -15.35 -11.82 -8.68
CA ILE A 726 -14.94 -10.47 -9.10
C ILE A 726 -15.26 -9.42 -8.03
N GLU A 727 -16.45 -9.47 -7.42
CA GLU A 727 -16.82 -8.56 -6.31
C GLU A 727 -15.87 -8.66 -5.11
N LYS A 728 -15.27 -9.83 -4.91
CA LYS A 728 -14.28 -10.10 -3.85
C LYS A 728 -12.83 -9.92 -4.30
N LEU A 729 -12.61 -9.41 -5.50
CA LEU A 729 -11.30 -9.29 -6.14
C LEU A 729 -10.51 -10.62 -6.23
N ALA A 730 -11.20 -11.75 -6.19
CA ALA A 730 -10.61 -13.08 -6.29
C ALA A 730 -10.49 -13.52 -7.77
N PHE A 731 -9.75 -12.75 -8.56
CA PHE A 731 -9.68 -12.90 -10.02
C PHE A 731 -9.22 -14.28 -10.48
N ASN A 732 -8.22 -14.87 -9.83
CA ASN A 732 -7.74 -16.21 -10.13
C ASN A 732 -8.84 -17.27 -9.98
N ARG A 733 -9.74 -17.11 -9.02
CA ARG A 733 -10.90 -17.99 -8.84
C ARG A 733 -11.93 -17.77 -9.94
N ALA A 734 -12.22 -16.52 -10.29
CA ALA A 734 -13.12 -16.19 -11.40
C ALA A 734 -12.60 -16.84 -12.71
N ILE A 735 -11.30 -16.72 -12.97
CA ILE A 735 -10.65 -17.35 -14.13
C ILE A 735 -10.76 -18.88 -14.10
N ALA A 736 -10.54 -19.51 -12.95
CA ALA A 736 -10.71 -20.96 -12.81
C ALA A 736 -12.14 -21.41 -13.14
N ARG A 737 -13.18 -20.64 -12.74
CA ARG A 737 -14.57 -20.88 -13.11
C ARG A 737 -14.81 -20.77 -14.61
N ILE A 738 -14.15 -19.81 -15.27
CA ILE A 738 -14.25 -19.65 -16.73
C ILE A 738 -13.62 -20.87 -17.43
N TYR A 739 -12.51 -21.41 -16.93
CA TYR A 739 -11.94 -22.68 -17.43
C TYR A 739 -12.94 -23.85 -17.26
N GLU A 740 -13.63 -23.93 -16.10
CA GLU A 740 -14.65 -24.95 -15.85
C GLU A 740 -15.77 -24.86 -16.89
N LEU A 741 -16.30 -23.65 -17.18
CA LEU A 741 -17.33 -23.46 -18.19
C LEU A 741 -16.87 -23.88 -19.59
N ALA A 742 -15.67 -23.46 -19.99
CA ALA A 742 -15.11 -23.84 -21.29
C ALA A 742 -14.93 -25.36 -21.42
N ASN A 743 -14.63 -26.07 -20.31
CA ASN A 743 -14.57 -27.53 -20.30
C ASN A 743 -15.95 -28.17 -20.48
N VAL A 744 -16.97 -27.67 -19.77
CA VAL A 744 -18.36 -28.13 -19.87
C VAL A 744 -18.89 -27.96 -21.29
N LEU A 745 -18.56 -26.84 -21.95
CA LEU A 745 -19.06 -26.53 -23.29
C LEU A 745 -18.33 -27.24 -24.44
N THR A 746 -17.21 -27.92 -24.20
CA THR A 746 -16.40 -28.50 -25.28
C THR A 746 -17.17 -29.55 -26.07
N THR A 747 -17.80 -30.52 -25.43
CA THR A 747 -18.56 -31.59 -26.10
C THR A 747 -19.88 -31.06 -26.70
N PRO A 748 -20.73 -30.33 -25.95
CA PRO A 748 -21.98 -29.80 -26.47
C PRO A 748 -21.81 -28.90 -27.72
N LEU A 749 -20.79 -28.04 -27.73
CA LEU A 749 -20.53 -27.16 -28.87
C LEU A 749 -19.99 -27.92 -30.09
N ASN A 750 -19.22 -28.98 -29.89
CA ASN A 750 -18.83 -29.85 -30.98
C ASN A 750 -20.06 -30.58 -31.57
N ASP A 751 -20.98 -31.07 -30.76
CA ASP A 751 -22.21 -31.72 -31.22
C ASP A 751 -23.13 -30.72 -31.96
N VAL A 752 -23.18 -29.48 -31.53
CA VAL A 752 -23.84 -28.39 -32.28
C VAL A 752 -23.20 -28.17 -33.64
N ALA A 753 -21.89 -28.09 -33.73
CA ALA A 753 -21.15 -27.85 -34.96
C ALA A 753 -21.25 -29.00 -35.96
N GLU A 754 -21.32 -30.26 -35.44
CA GLU A 754 -21.46 -31.48 -36.23
C GLU A 754 -22.93 -31.79 -36.60
N GLY A 755 -23.90 -30.95 -36.16
CA GLY A 755 -25.31 -31.13 -36.43
C GLY A 755 -25.99 -32.25 -35.63
N LYS A 756 -25.38 -32.74 -34.57
CA LYS A 756 -25.89 -33.80 -33.68
C LYS A 756 -26.83 -33.27 -32.58
N ALA A 757 -26.74 -31.99 -32.26
CA ALA A 757 -27.50 -31.36 -31.20
C ALA A 757 -28.97 -31.16 -31.61
N ASP A 758 -29.91 -31.45 -30.73
CA ASP A 758 -31.30 -31.10 -30.84
C ASP A 758 -31.56 -29.58 -30.60
N ALA A 759 -32.79 -29.15 -30.79
CA ALA A 759 -33.14 -27.74 -30.64
C ALA A 759 -32.97 -27.23 -29.20
N ALA A 760 -33.23 -28.10 -28.20
CA ALA A 760 -33.06 -27.73 -26.78
C ALA A 760 -31.59 -27.53 -26.42
N LEU A 761 -30.73 -28.44 -26.86
CA LEU A 761 -29.28 -28.33 -26.63
C LEU A 761 -28.69 -27.15 -27.41
N LYS A 762 -29.15 -26.86 -28.65
CA LYS A 762 -28.73 -25.67 -29.38
C LYS A 762 -29.10 -24.37 -28.65
N GLY A 763 -30.32 -24.27 -28.10
CA GLY A 763 -30.76 -23.12 -27.31
C GLY A 763 -29.92 -22.94 -26.00
N ALA A 764 -29.67 -24.02 -25.28
CA ALA A 764 -28.83 -23.98 -24.09
C ALA A 764 -27.36 -23.64 -24.39
N CYS A 765 -26.79 -24.16 -25.49
CA CYS A 765 -25.47 -23.82 -25.96
C CYS A 765 -25.36 -22.35 -26.41
N ARG A 766 -26.40 -21.83 -27.08
CA ARG A 766 -26.45 -20.41 -27.47
C ARG A 766 -26.37 -19.50 -26.24
N GLU A 767 -27.19 -19.76 -25.22
CA GLU A 767 -27.13 -19.04 -23.96
C GLU A 767 -25.74 -19.13 -23.30
N ALA A 768 -25.23 -20.36 -23.17
CA ALA A 768 -23.98 -20.62 -22.50
C ALA A 768 -22.77 -19.95 -23.16
N VAL A 769 -22.73 -19.88 -24.49
CA VAL A 769 -21.68 -19.18 -25.24
C VAL A 769 -21.78 -17.68 -25.07
N GLU A 770 -23.01 -17.10 -25.11
CA GLU A 770 -23.21 -15.69 -24.84
C GLU A 770 -22.74 -15.34 -23.41
N VAL A 771 -23.09 -16.17 -22.40
CA VAL A 771 -22.59 -15.99 -21.03
C VAL A 771 -21.07 -16.10 -20.98
N LEU A 772 -20.46 -17.10 -21.65
CA LEU A 772 -19.01 -17.25 -21.68
C LEU A 772 -18.31 -15.99 -22.23
N VAL A 773 -18.85 -15.40 -23.30
CA VAL A 773 -18.33 -14.15 -23.88
C VAL A 773 -18.40 -13.00 -22.89
N HIS A 774 -19.50 -12.86 -22.16
CA HIS A 774 -19.62 -11.85 -21.11
C HIS A 774 -18.66 -12.08 -19.93
N LEU A 775 -18.44 -13.34 -19.55
CA LEU A 775 -17.53 -13.69 -18.45
C LEU A 775 -16.08 -13.39 -18.77
N ILE A 776 -15.64 -13.57 -20.01
CA ILE A 776 -14.26 -13.25 -20.45
C ILE A 776 -14.07 -11.75 -20.72
N ALA A 777 -15.13 -10.99 -21.01
CA ALA A 777 -15.05 -9.60 -21.44
C ALA A 777 -14.28 -8.67 -20.48
N PRO A 778 -14.36 -8.79 -19.15
CA PRO A 778 -13.54 -7.98 -18.25
C PRO A 778 -12.05 -8.29 -18.36
N VAL A 779 -11.66 -9.53 -18.64
CA VAL A 779 -10.26 -9.99 -18.61
C VAL A 779 -9.63 -10.02 -20.01
N MET A 780 -10.36 -10.55 -21.01
CA MET A 780 -9.95 -10.64 -22.42
C MET A 780 -10.92 -9.84 -23.30
N PRO A 781 -10.95 -8.49 -23.20
CA PRO A 781 -11.98 -7.69 -23.82
C PRO A 781 -11.96 -7.74 -25.36
N HIS A 782 -10.79 -7.82 -25.98
CA HIS A 782 -10.70 -7.86 -27.45
C HIS A 782 -11.20 -9.19 -28.01
N LEU A 783 -10.83 -10.31 -27.37
CA LEU A 783 -11.34 -11.63 -27.73
C LEU A 783 -12.86 -11.71 -27.55
N ALA A 784 -13.38 -11.11 -26.47
CA ALA A 784 -14.81 -11.09 -26.20
C ALA A 784 -15.60 -10.38 -27.31
N GLU A 785 -15.13 -9.22 -27.77
CA GLU A 785 -15.75 -8.49 -28.88
C GLU A 785 -15.71 -9.30 -30.17
N GLU A 786 -14.56 -9.93 -30.49
CA GLU A 786 -14.42 -10.76 -31.70
C GLU A 786 -15.34 -11.99 -31.64
N CYS A 787 -15.46 -12.63 -30.50
CA CYS A 787 -16.40 -13.72 -30.30
C CYS A 787 -17.85 -13.26 -30.42
N TRP A 788 -18.17 -12.07 -29.89
CA TRP A 788 -19.51 -11.49 -29.98
C TRP A 788 -19.92 -11.19 -31.42
N GLU A 789 -19.02 -10.58 -32.19
CA GLU A 789 -19.22 -10.34 -33.63
C GLU A 789 -19.42 -11.67 -34.37
N ALA A 790 -18.60 -12.69 -34.09
CA ALA A 790 -18.73 -14.01 -34.72
C ALA A 790 -20.09 -14.68 -34.45
N LEU A 791 -20.69 -14.43 -33.28
CA LEU A 791 -22.03 -14.88 -32.93
C LEU A 791 -23.16 -14.06 -33.55
N GLY A 792 -22.84 -13.02 -34.33
CA GLY A 792 -23.79 -12.14 -35.00
C GLY A 792 -24.27 -10.99 -34.14
N GLY A 793 -23.51 -10.61 -33.07
CA GLY A 793 -23.77 -9.42 -32.27
C GLY A 793 -23.59 -8.16 -33.13
N ALA A 794 -24.58 -7.25 -33.12
CA ALA A 794 -24.55 -6.01 -33.87
C ALA A 794 -23.99 -4.80 -33.10
N ASP A 795 -23.92 -4.92 -31.79
CA ASP A 795 -23.39 -3.95 -30.82
C ASP A 795 -22.10 -4.49 -30.20
N LEU A 796 -21.48 -3.70 -29.32
CA LEU A 796 -20.29 -4.13 -28.57
C LEU A 796 -20.68 -4.90 -27.31
N VAL A 797 -19.96 -5.98 -27.00
CA VAL A 797 -20.16 -6.68 -25.72
C VAL A 797 -19.88 -5.77 -24.52
N ALA A 798 -18.98 -4.82 -24.68
CA ALA A 798 -18.67 -3.81 -23.66
C ALA A 798 -19.84 -2.85 -23.33
N GLU A 799 -20.86 -2.77 -24.19
CA GLU A 799 -22.10 -2.00 -23.98
C GLU A 799 -23.22 -2.84 -23.37
N ARG A 800 -23.02 -4.18 -23.29
CA ARG A 800 -24.06 -5.10 -22.83
C ARG A 800 -24.11 -5.18 -21.31
N PRO A 801 -25.32 -5.35 -20.72
CA PRO A 801 -25.45 -5.59 -19.31
C PRO A 801 -24.86 -6.95 -18.92
N TRP A 802 -24.34 -7.05 -17.69
CA TRP A 802 -23.92 -8.33 -17.11
C TRP A 802 -25.09 -9.29 -17.08
N PRO A 803 -24.92 -10.56 -17.53
CA PRO A 803 -26.00 -11.54 -17.54
C PRO A 803 -26.57 -11.79 -16.15
N ILE A 804 -27.87 -12.12 -16.08
CA ILE A 804 -28.55 -12.43 -14.84
C ILE A 804 -28.71 -13.95 -14.74
N PHE A 805 -28.25 -14.53 -13.64
CA PHE A 805 -28.44 -15.95 -13.40
C PHE A 805 -29.88 -16.25 -12.93
N ASP A 806 -30.42 -17.40 -13.32
CA ASP A 806 -31.71 -17.90 -12.80
C ASP A 806 -31.48 -18.56 -11.43
N PRO A 807 -32.10 -18.05 -10.35
CA PRO A 807 -32.02 -18.64 -9.03
C PRO A 807 -32.40 -20.13 -8.97
N ALA A 808 -33.32 -20.58 -9.80
CA ALA A 808 -33.77 -21.97 -9.84
C ALA A 808 -32.69 -22.94 -10.37
N LEU A 809 -31.81 -22.43 -11.26
CA LEU A 809 -30.72 -23.23 -11.85
C LEU A 809 -29.46 -23.28 -10.98
N VAL A 810 -29.32 -22.41 -9.99
CA VAL A 810 -28.14 -22.39 -9.09
C VAL A 810 -28.34 -23.16 -7.80
N VAL A 811 -29.58 -23.63 -7.53
CA VAL A 811 -29.88 -24.49 -6.38
C VAL A 811 -29.39 -25.90 -6.65
N ASP A 812 -28.56 -26.46 -5.78
CA ASP A 812 -28.25 -27.88 -5.78
C ASP A 812 -29.39 -28.64 -5.15
N ASN A 813 -30.18 -29.31 -6.00
CA ASN A 813 -31.21 -30.23 -5.55
C ASN A 813 -30.66 -31.53 -4.98
N GLU A 814 -29.36 -31.77 -5.17
CA GLU A 814 -28.62 -32.92 -4.69
C GLU A 814 -27.45 -32.53 -3.81
N VAL A 815 -27.08 -33.37 -2.89
CA VAL A 815 -25.89 -33.26 -2.06
C VAL A 815 -25.10 -34.56 -2.11
N THR A 816 -23.79 -34.44 -2.27
CA THR A 816 -22.91 -35.62 -2.24
C THR A 816 -22.26 -35.72 -0.86
N TYR A 817 -22.61 -36.85 -0.19
CA TYR A 817 -21.98 -37.18 1.10
C TYR A 817 -20.76 -38.05 0.89
N PRO A 818 -19.57 -37.66 1.34
CA PRO A 818 -18.45 -38.59 1.54
C PRO A 818 -18.88 -39.64 2.59
N ILE A 819 -18.82 -40.92 2.22
CA ILE A 819 -19.19 -42.03 3.09
C ILE A 819 -17.95 -42.62 3.72
N GLN A 820 -17.91 -42.58 5.04
CA GLN A 820 -16.89 -43.23 5.85
C GLN A 820 -17.42 -44.52 6.47
N VAL A 821 -16.55 -45.51 6.59
CA VAL A 821 -16.79 -46.71 7.41
C VAL A 821 -15.62 -46.79 8.42
N ASN A 822 -15.98 -46.73 9.71
CA ASN A 822 -15.02 -46.68 10.82
C ASN A 822 -13.96 -45.53 10.63
N GLY A 823 -14.43 -44.34 10.19
CA GLY A 823 -13.64 -43.14 10.03
C GLY A 823 -12.76 -43.09 8.74
N LYS A 824 -12.79 -44.14 7.89
CA LYS A 824 -12.09 -44.13 6.60
C LYS A 824 -13.05 -43.94 5.45
N LYS A 825 -12.80 -42.97 4.56
CA LYS A 825 -13.60 -42.74 3.35
C LYS A 825 -13.57 -43.98 2.47
N ARG A 826 -14.75 -44.45 2.03
CA ARG A 826 -14.94 -45.63 1.18
C ARG A 826 -15.60 -45.31 -0.15
N GLY A 827 -16.34 -44.24 -0.23
CA GLY A 827 -17.03 -43.79 -1.43
C GLY A 827 -17.85 -42.53 -1.18
N ASP A 828 -18.70 -42.19 -2.12
CA ASP A 828 -19.59 -41.04 -2.08
C ASP A 828 -21.02 -41.48 -2.38
N LEU A 829 -22.02 -40.79 -1.79
CA LEU A 829 -23.44 -40.93 -2.08
C LEU A 829 -24.01 -39.60 -2.52
N THR A 830 -24.54 -39.50 -3.72
CA THR A 830 -25.33 -38.36 -4.15
C THR A 830 -26.81 -38.64 -3.95
N ILE A 831 -27.51 -37.76 -3.22
CA ILE A 831 -28.91 -37.89 -2.89
C ILE A 831 -29.60 -36.53 -2.87
N ALA A 832 -30.92 -36.46 -3.02
CA ALA A 832 -31.65 -35.20 -2.95
C ALA A 832 -31.32 -34.43 -1.67
N ARG A 833 -31.10 -33.12 -1.81
CA ARG A 833 -30.64 -32.25 -0.70
C ARG A 833 -31.66 -32.13 0.44
N ASP A 834 -32.95 -32.29 0.11
CA ASP A 834 -34.09 -32.28 1.03
C ASP A 834 -34.41 -33.66 1.58
N ALA A 835 -33.59 -34.69 1.21
CA ALA A 835 -33.76 -36.02 1.77
C ALA A 835 -33.63 -36.01 3.30
N ASP A 836 -34.57 -36.58 3.99
CA ASP A 836 -34.51 -36.72 5.44
C ASP A 836 -33.40 -37.70 5.88
N GLN A 837 -33.01 -37.61 7.15
CA GLN A 837 -31.94 -38.45 7.68
C GLN A 837 -32.19 -39.94 7.49
N GLY A 838 -33.45 -40.39 7.56
CA GLY A 838 -33.83 -41.80 7.34
C GLY A 838 -33.61 -42.24 5.90
N ALA A 839 -33.96 -41.39 4.92
CA ALA A 839 -33.68 -41.63 3.51
C ALA A 839 -32.19 -41.69 3.20
N VAL A 840 -31.39 -40.77 3.80
CA VAL A 840 -29.94 -40.79 3.68
C VAL A 840 -29.33 -42.04 4.28
N GLU A 841 -29.72 -42.42 5.49
CA GLU A 841 -29.26 -43.63 6.16
C GLU A 841 -29.58 -44.89 5.34
N LYS A 842 -30.84 -45.02 4.86
CA LYS A 842 -31.25 -46.13 4.01
C LYS A 842 -30.42 -46.21 2.73
N ALA A 843 -30.18 -45.09 2.06
CA ALA A 843 -29.40 -45.03 0.84
C ALA A 843 -27.94 -45.41 1.08
N VAL A 844 -27.35 -44.92 2.18
CA VAL A 844 -25.95 -45.22 2.56
C VAL A 844 -25.80 -46.73 2.86
N LEU A 845 -26.73 -47.28 3.61
CA LEU A 845 -26.66 -48.73 3.94
C LEU A 845 -26.89 -49.62 2.73
N ALA A 846 -27.55 -49.14 1.68
CA ALA A 846 -27.70 -49.90 0.43
C ALA A 846 -26.49 -49.92 -0.49
N LEU A 847 -25.46 -49.16 -0.21
CA LEU A 847 -24.24 -49.05 -1.04
C LEU A 847 -23.41 -50.36 -0.92
N ASP A 848 -22.99 -50.92 -2.05
CA ASP A 848 -22.24 -52.17 -2.12
C ASP A 848 -20.97 -52.16 -1.28
N PHE A 849 -20.23 -51.07 -1.28
CA PHE A 849 -19.01 -50.93 -0.51
C PHE A 849 -19.26 -50.82 1.00
N VAL A 850 -20.42 -50.30 1.40
CA VAL A 850 -20.84 -50.28 2.82
C VAL A 850 -21.26 -51.67 3.26
N GLN A 851 -22.07 -52.35 2.47
CA GLN A 851 -22.48 -53.72 2.73
C GLN A 851 -21.32 -54.68 2.85
N LYS A 852 -20.33 -54.59 1.92
CA LYS A 852 -19.08 -55.38 1.98
C LYS A 852 -18.29 -55.07 3.26
N ALA A 853 -18.25 -53.81 3.71
CA ALA A 853 -17.51 -53.43 4.91
C ALA A 853 -18.23 -53.89 6.21
N LEU A 854 -19.54 -54.06 6.18
CA LEU A 854 -20.34 -54.54 7.31
C LEU A 854 -20.34 -56.09 7.43
N GLU A 855 -19.89 -56.83 6.40
CA GLU A 855 -19.85 -58.27 6.39
C GLU A 855 -21.17 -58.94 6.79
N GLY A 856 -22.29 -58.33 6.40
CA GLY A 856 -23.65 -58.87 6.72
C GLY A 856 -24.11 -58.57 8.15
N LYS A 857 -23.39 -57.78 8.93
CA LYS A 857 -23.79 -57.38 10.28
C LYS A 857 -24.49 -56.03 10.22
N ALA A 858 -25.39 -55.78 11.21
CA ALA A 858 -26.00 -54.44 11.36
C ALA A 858 -24.95 -53.43 11.86
N PRO A 859 -24.96 -52.17 11.39
CA PRO A 859 -24.06 -51.15 11.89
C PRO A 859 -24.39 -50.83 13.36
N ARG A 860 -23.34 -50.57 14.17
CA ARG A 860 -23.55 -50.12 15.57
C ARG A 860 -24.16 -48.74 15.60
N LYS A 861 -23.80 -47.86 14.67
CA LYS A 861 -24.30 -46.49 14.58
C LYS A 861 -24.03 -45.92 13.20
N VAL A 862 -25.00 -45.15 12.67
CA VAL A 862 -24.80 -44.30 11.49
C VAL A 862 -24.81 -42.85 11.97
N ILE A 863 -23.72 -42.13 11.72
CA ILE A 863 -23.58 -40.72 12.13
C ILE A 863 -23.69 -39.89 10.83
N ILE A 864 -24.81 -39.17 10.72
CA ILE A 864 -25.05 -38.27 9.58
C ILE A 864 -24.84 -36.82 10.06
N VAL A 865 -23.85 -36.15 9.46
CA VAL A 865 -23.72 -34.72 9.58
C VAL A 865 -24.39 -34.12 8.34
N PRO A 866 -25.53 -33.43 8.49
CA PRO A 866 -26.31 -32.97 7.36
C PRO A 866 -25.46 -32.16 6.36
N GLN A 867 -25.63 -32.51 5.09
CA GLN A 867 -24.93 -31.90 3.93
C GLN A 867 -23.39 -31.91 4.01
N ARG A 868 -22.77 -32.74 4.87
CA ARG A 868 -21.34 -32.75 5.07
C ARG A 868 -20.67 -34.13 4.95
N ILE A 869 -21.09 -35.10 5.72
CA ILE A 869 -20.49 -36.44 5.76
C ILE A 869 -21.38 -37.46 6.43
N VAL A 870 -21.26 -38.72 6.02
CA VAL A 870 -21.83 -39.84 6.76
C VAL A 870 -20.73 -40.80 7.19
N ASN A 871 -20.74 -41.22 8.47
CA ASN A 871 -19.84 -42.22 9.00
C ASN A 871 -20.63 -43.43 9.54
N VAL A 872 -20.41 -44.59 8.93
CA VAL A 872 -21.00 -45.84 9.37
C VAL A 872 -20.00 -46.51 10.34
N VAL A 873 -20.43 -46.74 11.56
CA VAL A 873 -19.65 -47.50 12.55
C VAL A 873 -20.09 -48.97 12.51
N ALA A 874 -19.16 -49.81 12.07
CA ALA A 874 -19.40 -51.26 11.93
C ALA A 874 -19.23 -52.02 13.27
#